data_3823bb47950b7c45cefc118a54404ac4
#
_entry.id   3823bb47950b7c45cefc118a54404ac4
#
_cell.length_a   1.000
_cell.length_b   1.000
_cell.length_c   1.000
_cell.angle_alpha   90.00
_cell.angle_beta   90.00
_cell.angle_gamma   90.00
#
_symmetry.space_group_name_H-M   'P 1'
#
loop_
_entity.id
_entity.type
_entity.pdbx_description
1 polymer ?
#
loop_
_entity_poly.entity_id
_entity_poly.type
_entity_poly.pdbx_seq_one_letter_code
_entity_poly.pdbx_strand_id
1 'polypeptide(L)'
;MKLRYLQIASSICITCCHLGMSHPALASQTYSKMLTKEYVVTKKNVNGTIVDKDGNPLIGVTIFEKGTDNGCITDFNGQYQLSLSNRDAVIVISYVGYKTQELKGDQLVEKIVLEEDAVALDELVVVGYAVQKKKELTGSTSSLKASDKKLSVTTSLDQMMQGNLSGVNITNASGMPGGAVRVSIRGVGSINGSNEPLFVIDGIPVSNSDNSGVNGRFGGSVQNPLSMLNPNDIESIDVLKDAAATAIYGSRATNGVVMVTTKRGKKGQRTTVNLSASYGLQSLPKEIEMADSDLYLTVRNEAVNNYNTQNNLKPGDNLYKTLEVNPRPGQPDTDWIDLITHDQAAVQNYEVSVSSGSEKTRFYSSLGYFDQEGIILTNRFRRYSLRTNVDHDISNAFQTGVSIALSKTINNRVPNDNVGNGIFTRSIEQRPFDVPFKEDGRYMIGGVDIPRHNGIQVLNEQKSKNEWYRVLANAYLTIKLLEGLEYKLSLSGDIRYSNDYLKLTKDHPYGSPKGEITDYRSMMQNYLIDNTLTYTKQIKDFNFTALGGYSMQEINTDASSIVGKDFPSSQFDYINAAGRINSASTTGGKNRLISTFFRLNMGYADRYLFTFSIRADGSSKFADGNQWGTFPSVSGAWRISNESFFPKDGIISDLKLRASWGMTGNQEGIGNYDSRSLANGGHNYNGQDGIAITTLANPDLKWEKSDQTNIGLDLSLFNDRVTVGMDYFIKNTKDLLYDRPLHTTTGFSSITQNIGSMRNTGFEFNVESHNIMNDRFSWDTQFNISTIKNKLTSLIDEKPIPVGNHVLQVGQPIGSFYMYKMDGIYQDNQEVPEKLYAKGVRAGDIKYADKDNDGDLTPADKEIVGKPLPDFFGGLTNRFRYGNFDLTIFNTFSVGNDVYATGMGGIDAVGHNNYGMRKDIAANRWTGPGTNNSIPRAMISTHNTQASTYLLHDGSYF
;
A
#
# COMPACT_ATOMS: atom_id res chain seq x y z
N MET A 1 33.64 -15.84 -18.17
CA MET A 1 33.08 -14.67 -18.86
C MET A 1 32.31 -13.72 -17.93
N LYS A 2 32.22 -13.99 -16.62
CA LYS A 2 31.48 -13.14 -15.63
C LYS A 2 32.35 -12.11 -14.88
N LEU A 3 33.66 -12.09 -15.07
CA LEU A 3 34.56 -11.13 -14.37
C LEU A 3 34.87 -9.84 -15.16
N ARG A 4 34.47 -9.72 -16.42
CA ARG A 4 34.74 -8.53 -17.24
C ARG A 4 33.69 -7.41 -17.11
N TYR A 5 32.50 -7.70 -16.60
CA TYR A 5 31.46 -6.67 -16.43
C TYR A 5 31.56 -5.87 -15.14
N LEU A 6 32.22 -6.40 -14.11
CA LEU A 6 32.47 -5.63 -12.88
C LEU A 6 33.58 -4.57 -13.01
N GLN A 7 34.50 -4.74 -13.94
CA GLN A 7 35.57 -3.75 -14.16
C GLN A 7 35.10 -2.54 -14.98
N ILE A 8 34.06 -2.65 -15.78
CA ILE A 8 33.52 -1.52 -16.56
C ILE A 8 32.66 -0.59 -15.65
N ALA A 9 31.97 -1.15 -14.68
CA ALA A 9 31.19 -0.35 -13.74
C ALA A 9 32.06 0.43 -12.73
N SER A 10 33.24 -0.09 -12.35
CA SER A 10 34.17 0.60 -11.47
C SER A 10 34.97 1.71 -12.17
N SER A 11 35.21 1.59 -13.47
CA SER A 11 35.97 2.59 -14.25
C SER A 11 35.14 3.84 -14.58
N ILE A 12 33.82 3.72 -14.67
CA ILE A 12 32.94 4.88 -14.91
C ILE A 12 32.74 5.72 -13.65
N CYS A 13 32.80 5.12 -12.46
CA CYS A 13 32.67 5.86 -11.19
C CYS A 13 33.96 6.62 -10.81
N ILE A 14 35.13 6.14 -11.24
CA ILE A 14 36.43 6.77 -10.90
C ILE A 14 36.76 7.94 -11.82
N THR A 15 36.23 7.98 -13.03
CA THR A 15 36.50 9.07 -14.00
C THR A 15 35.68 10.35 -13.71
N CYS A 16 34.55 10.24 -12.96
CA CYS A 16 33.76 11.42 -12.56
C CYS A 16 34.29 12.15 -11.31
N CYS A 17 35.22 11.56 -10.54
CA CYS A 17 35.74 12.17 -9.32
C CYS A 17 37.09 12.89 -9.52
N HIS A 18 37.70 12.92 -10.73
CA HIS A 18 39.02 13.50 -10.97
C HIS A 18 39.02 14.78 -11.82
N LEU A 19 37.86 15.41 -12.05
CA LEU A 19 37.76 16.69 -12.79
C LEU A 19 37.26 17.83 -11.88
N GLY A 20 38.01 18.13 -10.84
CA GLY A 20 37.62 19.23 -9.96
C GLY A 20 38.59 19.62 -8.88
N MET A 21 39.86 19.70 -9.13
CA MET A 21 40.80 20.50 -8.30
C MET A 21 42.08 20.81 -9.09
N SER A 22 42.15 22.01 -9.64
CA SER A 22 43.44 22.65 -9.97
C SER A 22 43.41 24.07 -9.43
N HIS A 23 44.33 24.31 -8.47
CA HIS A 23 44.62 25.62 -7.93
C HIS A 23 45.31 26.50 -8.98
N PRO A 24 45.07 27.82 -9.00
CA PRO A 24 45.93 28.75 -9.72
C PRO A 24 47.06 29.29 -8.85
N ALA A 25 48.29 29.10 -9.29
CA ALA A 25 49.45 29.83 -8.79
C ALA A 25 49.86 30.91 -9.82
N LEU A 26 49.87 32.14 -9.30
CA LEU A 26 50.68 33.31 -9.73
C LEU A 26 51.43 33.29 -11.08
N ALA A 27 51.03 34.17 -11.95
CA ALA A 27 52.00 34.92 -12.80
C ALA A 27 51.55 36.35 -12.98
N SER A 28 52.41 37.25 -12.58
CA SER A 28 52.27 38.71 -12.68
C SER A 28 52.72 39.21 -14.02
N GLN A 29 52.08 40.33 -14.39
CA GLN A 29 52.61 41.46 -15.14
C GLN A 29 52.66 41.47 -16.69
N THR A 30 52.03 42.54 -17.11
CA THR A 30 52.31 43.45 -18.24
C THR A 30 51.69 43.09 -19.57
N TYR A 31 50.64 43.85 -19.99
CA TYR A 31 50.76 44.77 -21.12
C TYR A 31 49.44 45.59 -21.33
N SER A 32 49.65 46.90 -21.30
CA SER A 32 49.19 47.94 -22.23
C SER A 32 47.72 48.25 -22.40
N LYS A 33 47.43 49.46 -21.97
CA LYS A 33 46.39 50.40 -22.36
C LYS A 33 45.74 50.13 -23.74
N MET A 34 44.43 49.83 -23.72
CA MET A 34 43.53 50.28 -24.76
C MET A 34 42.23 50.81 -24.11
N LEU A 35 41.85 51.97 -24.52
CA LEU A 35 40.78 52.85 -24.09
C LEU A 35 39.45 52.08 -23.98
N THR A 36 39.05 51.82 -22.78
CA THR A 36 37.64 51.51 -22.47
C THR A 36 36.92 52.80 -22.16
N LYS A 37 35.98 53.15 -23.02
CA LYS A 37 34.95 54.13 -22.71
C LYS A 37 34.23 53.57 -21.45
N GLU A 38 34.43 54.17 -20.29
CA GLU A 38 33.54 53.98 -19.14
C GLU A 38 32.14 54.41 -19.51
N TYR A 39 31.29 53.44 -19.78
CA TYR A 39 29.85 53.64 -19.64
C TYR A 39 29.58 53.73 -18.14
N VAL A 40 29.30 54.90 -17.63
CA VAL A 40 28.71 55.10 -16.31
C VAL A 40 27.31 54.48 -16.36
N VAL A 41 27.23 53.24 -15.94
CA VAL A 41 25.92 52.54 -15.72
C VAL A 41 25.30 53.21 -14.50
N THR A 42 24.41 54.16 -14.74
CA THR A 42 23.61 54.73 -13.65
C THR A 42 22.61 53.68 -13.17
N LYS A 43 22.95 53.01 -12.07
CA LYS A 43 22.00 52.11 -11.39
C LYS A 43 20.77 52.95 -11.01
N LYS A 44 19.59 52.49 -11.42
CA LYS A 44 18.31 53.08 -11.05
C LYS A 44 17.71 52.22 -9.93
N ASN A 45 17.49 52.80 -8.76
CA ASN A 45 16.69 52.16 -7.71
C ASN A 45 15.23 52.40 -8.04
N VAL A 46 14.46 51.29 -8.08
CA VAL A 46 13.04 51.29 -8.26
C VAL A 46 12.41 50.73 -7.00
N ASN A 47 11.37 51.36 -6.52
CA ASN A 47 10.56 50.95 -5.39
C ASN A 47 9.10 51.13 -5.75
N GLY A 48 8.24 50.31 -5.16
CA GLY A 48 6.80 50.34 -5.38
C GLY A 48 6.05 49.34 -4.52
N THR A 49 4.77 49.27 -4.71
CA THR A 49 3.87 48.33 -4.02
C THR A 49 3.14 47.48 -5.03
N ILE A 50 3.05 46.16 -4.76
CA ILE A 50 2.30 45.24 -5.59
C ILE A 50 1.04 44.82 -4.84
N VAL A 51 -0.10 44.97 -5.53
CA VAL A 51 -1.43 44.72 -4.98
C VAL A 51 -2.26 43.84 -5.93
N ASP A 52 -3.34 43.24 -5.42
CA ASP A 52 -4.37 42.60 -6.21
C ASP A 52 -5.35 43.62 -6.83
N LYS A 53 -6.33 43.14 -7.60
CA LYS A 53 -7.39 43.97 -8.22
C LYS A 53 -8.24 44.73 -7.20
N ASP A 54 -8.33 44.22 -5.95
CA ASP A 54 -9.11 44.80 -4.85
C ASP A 54 -8.27 45.82 -4.05
N GLY A 55 -7.00 45.93 -4.36
CA GLY A 55 -6.08 46.89 -3.74
C GLY A 55 -5.34 46.34 -2.51
N ASN A 56 -5.49 45.06 -2.18
CA ASN A 56 -4.79 44.42 -1.08
C ASN A 56 -3.31 44.20 -1.41
N PRO A 57 -2.37 44.40 -0.48
CA PRO A 57 -0.96 44.17 -0.72
C PRO A 57 -0.63 42.70 -0.89
N LEU A 58 0.15 42.33 -1.90
CA LEU A 58 0.58 40.99 -2.17
C LEU A 58 1.99 40.76 -1.58
N ILE A 59 2.06 39.86 -0.58
CA ILE A 59 3.26 39.52 0.19
C ILE A 59 4.02 38.41 -0.52
N GLY A 60 5.35 38.52 -0.66
CA GLY A 60 6.17 37.45 -1.21
C GLY A 60 6.14 37.34 -2.74
N VAL A 61 5.64 38.37 -3.44
CA VAL A 61 5.74 38.47 -4.91
C VAL A 61 7.21 38.54 -5.31
N THR A 62 7.59 37.68 -6.23
CA THR A 62 8.97 37.66 -6.76
C THR A 62 9.11 38.69 -7.88
N ILE A 63 10.12 39.56 -7.78
CA ILE A 63 10.44 40.59 -8.72
C ILE A 63 11.91 40.41 -9.11
N PHE A 64 12.21 40.18 -10.38
CA PHE A 64 13.59 40.02 -10.80
C PHE A 64 13.84 40.57 -12.18
N GLU A 65 15.09 40.98 -12.42
CA GLU A 65 15.58 41.48 -13.71
C GLU A 65 15.87 40.29 -14.63
N LYS A 66 15.15 40.24 -15.77
CA LYS A 66 15.21 39.12 -16.72
C LYS A 66 16.63 38.86 -17.22
N GLY A 67 17.08 37.61 -17.09
CA GLY A 67 18.42 37.20 -17.53
C GLY A 67 19.55 37.49 -16.52
N THR A 68 19.23 37.89 -15.29
CA THR A 68 20.20 38.16 -14.21
C THR A 68 19.76 37.52 -12.91
N ASP A 69 20.64 37.45 -11.91
CA ASP A 69 20.31 37.01 -10.54
C ASP A 69 19.83 38.20 -9.67
N ASN A 70 19.62 39.38 -10.24
CA ASN A 70 19.19 40.56 -9.52
C ASN A 70 17.69 40.54 -9.30
N GLY A 71 17.24 40.47 -8.06
CA GLY A 71 15.81 40.44 -7.71
C GLY A 71 15.53 40.62 -6.24
N CYS A 72 14.25 40.83 -5.93
CA CYS A 72 13.75 40.95 -4.54
C CYS A 72 12.37 40.31 -4.44
N ILE A 73 11.84 40.25 -3.21
CA ILE A 73 10.46 39.85 -2.92
C ILE A 73 9.75 40.99 -2.18
N THR A 74 8.42 41.06 -2.33
CA THR A 74 7.63 42.06 -1.57
C THR A 74 7.55 41.73 -0.11
N ASP A 75 7.57 42.75 0.73
CA ASP A 75 7.40 42.67 2.17
C ASP A 75 5.90 42.48 2.58
N PHE A 76 5.62 42.56 3.89
CA PHE A 76 4.28 42.41 4.46
C PHE A 76 3.29 43.52 4.01
N ASN A 77 3.76 44.62 3.50
CA ASN A 77 2.95 45.71 2.94
C ASN A 77 2.90 45.65 1.41
N GLY A 78 3.36 44.57 0.79
CA GLY A 78 3.48 44.46 -0.67
C GLY A 78 4.58 45.33 -1.27
N GLN A 79 5.47 45.94 -0.48
CA GLN A 79 6.50 46.86 -0.92
C GLN A 79 7.75 46.11 -1.39
N TYR A 80 8.37 46.66 -2.45
CA TYR A 80 9.63 46.13 -3.00
C TYR A 80 10.62 47.27 -3.28
N GLN A 81 11.91 46.89 -3.23
CA GLN A 81 13.00 47.75 -3.66
C GLN A 81 14.00 46.95 -4.48
N LEU A 82 14.31 47.38 -5.69
CA LEU A 82 15.22 46.70 -6.60
C LEU A 82 16.14 47.73 -7.28
N SER A 83 17.44 47.41 -7.33
CA SER A 83 18.43 48.21 -8.04
C SER A 83 18.70 47.64 -9.41
N LEU A 84 18.25 48.30 -10.47
CA LEU A 84 18.37 47.81 -11.84
C LEU A 84 19.78 48.01 -12.40
N SER A 85 20.20 47.03 -13.21
CA SER A 85 21.51 47.09 -13.90
C SER A 85 21.54 48.13 -15.01
N ASN A 86 20.39 48.38 -15.67
CA ASN A 86 20.25 49.49 -16.64
C ASN A 86 18.79 49.98 -16.67
N ARG A 87 18.53 51.11 -17.37
CA ARG A 87 17.20 51.73 -17.50
C ARG A 87 16.21 50.93 -18.33
N ASP A 88 16.70 50.15 -19.29
CA ASP A 88 15.91 49.37 -20.26
C ASP A 88 15.75 47.89 -19.78
N ALA A 89 16.15 47.57 -18.53
CA ALA A 89 16.02 46.23 -17.97
C ALA A 89 14.56 45.78 -17.97
N VAL A 90 14.33 44.56 -18.40
CA VAL A 90 12.99 43.92 -18.30
C VAL A 90 12.86 43.27 -16.94
N ILE A 91 11.83 43.66 -16.21
CA ILE A 91 11.50 43.18 -14.90
C ILE A 91 10.39 42.19 -15.02
N VAL A 92 10.59 40.99 -14.46
CA VAL A 92 9.57 39.96 -14.38
C VAL A 92 8.99 39.98 -12.98
N ILE A 93 7.68 40.10 -12.88
CA ILE A 93 6.93 40.08 -11.62
C ILE A 93 6.05 38.83 -11.65
N SER A 94 6.30 37.90 -10.75
CA SER A 94 5.56 36.65 -10.69
C SER A 94 5.09 36.33 -9.26
N TYR A 95 3.86 35.87 -9.16
CA TYR A 95 3.26 35.41 -7.92
C TYR A 95 2.34 34.24 -8.18
N VAL A 96 2.31 33.29 -7.26
CA VAL A 96 1.46 32.09 -7.40
C VAL A 96 -0.01 32.48 -7.42
N GLY A 97 -0.73 32.07 -8.47
CA GLY A 97 -2.15 32.43 -8.64
C GLY A 97 -2.38 33.74 -9.40
N TYR A 98 -1.33 34.42 -9.89
CA TYR A 98 -1.43 35.67 -10.64
C TYR A 98 -0.70 35.58 -11.96
N LYS A 99 -1.16 36.32 -12.97
CA LYS A 99 -0.49 36.41 -14.27
C LYS A 99 0.88 37.04 -14.10
N THR A 100 1.91 36.39 -14.61
CA THR A 100 3.25 36.97 -14.66
C THR A 100 3.25 38.22 -15.56
N GLN A 101 3.75 39.33 -15.05
CA GLN A 101 3.90 40.58 -15.83
C GLN A 101 5.37 40.81 -16.13
N GLU A 102 5.65 41.24 -17.37
CA GLU A 102 6.95 41.72 -17.80
C GLU A 102 6.84 43.23 -18.05
N LEU A 103 7.60 44.04 -17.31
CA LEU A 103 7.61 45.50 -17.46
C LEU A 103 9.03 45.96 -17.70
N LYS A 104 9.22 46.97 -18.54
CA LYS A 104 10.51 47.67 -18.65
C LYS A 104 10.75 48.53 -17.40
N GLY A 105 12.01 48.73 -17.03
CA GLY A 105 12.38 49.46 -15.83
C GLY A 105 11.91 50.94 -15.82
N ASP A 106 11.58 51.51 -16.99
CA ASP A 106 10.97 52.83 -17.14
C ASP A 106 9.44 52.82 -17.01
N GLN A 107 8.79 51.65 -17.14
CA GLN A 107 7.34 51.45 -17.01
C GLN A 107 6.90 51.04 -15.59
N LEU A 108 7.85 50.91 -14.68
CA LEU A 108 7.51 50.60 -13.30
C LEU A 108 6.84 51.79 -12.63
N VAL A 109 5.61 51.57 -12.20
CA VAL A 109 4.77 52.57 -11.49
C VAL A 109 4.83 52.28 -10.00
N GLU A 110 4.53 53.30 -9.19
CA GLU A 110 4.55 53.20 -7.71
C GLU A 110 3.60 52.12 -7.17
N LYS A 111 2.52 51.79 -7.90
CA LYS A 111 1.56 50.74 -7.57
C LYS A 111 1.30 49.85 -8.76
N ILE A 112 1.70 48.59 -8.65
CA ILE A 112 1.50 47.54 -9.69
C ILE A 112 0.35 46.66 -9.24
N VAL A 113 -0.65 46.46 -10.11
CA VAL A 113 -1.78 45.58 -9.88
C VAL A 113 -1.53 44.26 -10.62
N LEU A 114 -1.50 43.14 -9.92
CA LEU A 114 -1.49 41.82 -10.53
C LEU A 114 -2.91 41.34 -10.76
N GLU A 115 -3.17 40.81 -11.94
CA GLU A 115 -4.41 40.14 -12.27
C GLU A 115 -4.30 38.67 -11.87
N GLU A 116 -5.33 38.15 -11.21
CA GLU A 116 -5.42 36.73 -10.92
C GLU A 116 -5.34 35.92 -12.24
N ASP A 117 -4.51 34.89 -12.21
CA ASP A 117 -4.42 33.94 -13.31
C ASP A 117 -5.40 32.79 -13.06
N ALA A 118 -6.62 32.94 -13.59
CA ALA A 118 -7.64 31.91 -13.53
C ALA A 118 -7.20 30.60 -14.23
N VAL A 119 -6.16 30.66 -15.07
CA VAL A 119 -5.57 29.48 -15.73
C VAL A 119 -4.57 28.75 -14.81
N ALA A 120 -3.98 29.43 -13.84
CA ALA A 120 -3.05 28.81 -12.87
C ALA A 120 -3.72 27.90 -11.83
N LEU A 121 -5.06 27.91 -11.78
CA LEU A 121 -5.85 27.05 -10.88
C LEU A 121 -6.35 25.74 -11.54
N ASP A 122 -6.00 25.49 -12.81
CA ASP A 122 -6.33 24.23 -13.44
C ASP A 122 -5.50 23.10 -12.82
N GLU A 123 -6.13 22.28 -11.99
CA GLU A 123 -5.50 21.06 -11.44
C GLU A 123 -5.13 20.11 -12.57
N LEU A 124 -3.83 19.80 -12.67
CA LEU A 124 -3.29 18.86 -13.65
C LEU A 124 -3.26 17.46 -13.05
N VAL A 125 -3.77 16.50 -13.80
CA VAL A 125 -3.82 15.07 -13.42
C VAL A 125 -3.04 14.27 -14.45
N VAL A 126 -2.21 13.36 -14.00
CA VAL A 126 -1.51 12.42 -14.89
C VAL A 126 -2.44 11.27 -15.24
N VAL A 127 -2.77 11.10 -16.51
CA VAL A 127 -3.63 10.03 -17.00
C VAL A 127 -2.92 9.25 -18.11
N GLY A 128 -2.37 8.10 -17.74
CA GLY A 128 -1.58 7.28 -18.65
C GLY A 128 -0.28 7.98 -19.08
N TYR A 129 -0.11 8.16 -20.36
CA TYR A 129 1.07 8.79 -20.95
C TYR A 129 0.92 10.30 -21.18
N ALA A 130 -0.15 10.92 -20.67
CA ALA A 130 -0.45 12.34 -20.89
C ALA A 130 -0.82 13.03 -19.57
N VAL A 131 -0.55 14.34 -19.51
CA VAL A 131 -1.02 15.23 -18.43
C VAL A 131 -2.23 16.00 -18.97
N GLN A 132 -3.34 15.99 -18.23
CA GLN A 132 -4.60 16.64 -18.62
C GLN A 132 -5.10 17.53 -17.50
N LYS A 133 -5.87 18.55 -17.83
CA LYS A 133 -6.59 19.35 -16.86
C LYS A 133 -7.73 18.53 -16.26
N LYS A 134 -7.92 18.57 -14.95
CA LYS A 134 -8.98 17.83 -14.23
C LYS A 134 -10.36 18.09 -14.81
N LYS A 135 -10.64 19.33 -15.20
CA LYS A 135 -11.90 19.73 -15.85
C LYS A 135 -12.14 19.09 -17.23
N GLU A 136 -11.08 18.68 -17.92
CA GLU A 136 -11.15 18.02 -19.24
C GLU A 136 -11.26 16.49 -19.15
N LEU A 137 -11.12 15.93 -17.94
CA LEU A 137 -11.21 14.48 -17.75
C LEU A 137 -12.64 13.99 -17.92
N THR A 138 -12.79 12.88 -18.66
CA THR A 138 -14.04 12.18 -18.88
C THR A 138 -14.19 10.96 -17.97
N GLY A 139 -13.11 10.48 -17.37
CA GLY A 139 -13.07 9.35 -16.45
C GLY A 139 -13.11 9.77 -14.96
N SER A 140 -13.38 8.79 -14.09
CA SER A 140 -13.37 8.97 -12.63
C SER A 140 -11.94 8.88 -12.08
N THR A 141 -11.49 9.95 -11.46
CA THR A 141 -10.18 10.06 -10.82
C THR A 141 -10.29 10.68 -9.44
N SER A 142 -9.35 10.34 -8.55
CA SER A 142 -9.16 11.03 -7.28
C SER A 142 -7.70 11.40 -7.14
N SER A 143 -7.43 12.63 -6.71
CA SER A 143 -6.06 13.16 -6.60
C SER A 143 -5.75 13.55 -5.16
N LEU A 144 -4.51 13.34 -4.73
CA LEU A 144 -3.96 13.76 -3.45
C LEU A 144 -2.64 14.47 -3.70
N LYS A 145 -2.53 15.72 -3.29
CA LYS A 145 -1.27 16.48 -3.32
C LYS A 145 -0.50 16.25 -2.02
N ALA A 146 0.79 16.00 -2.13
CA ALA A 146 1.64 15.79 -0.96
C ALA A 146 1.78 17.05 -0.10
N SER A 147 1.64 18.25 -0.71
CA SER A 147 1.60 19.52 0.02
C SER A 147 0.52 19.58 1.09
N ASP A 148 -0.61 18.88 0.84
CA ASP A 148 -1.78 18.91 1.71
C ASP A 148 -1.60 18.01 2.94
N LYS A 149 -0.51 17.23 3.01
CA LYS A 149 -0.26 16.17 4.01
C LYS A 149 1.04 16.35 4.79
N LYS A 150 1.47 17.54 5.06
CA LYS A 150 2.74 17.82 5.79
C LYS A 150 2.88 17.22 7.19
N LEU A 151 1.84 16.58 7.76
CA LEU A 151 1.79 16.27 9.19
C LEU A 151 1.84 14.80 9.58
N SER A 152 1.71 13.83 8.68
CA SER A 152 1.83 12.43 9.07
C SER A 152 3.18 11.86 8.65
N VAL A 153 3.99 11.47 9.63
CA VAL A 153 5.19 10.64 9.39
C VAL A 153 4.71 9.23 9.06
N THR A 154 4.43 8.99 7.78
CA THR A 154 4.02 7.67 7.30
C THR A 154 5.22 6.89 6.79
N THR A 155 5.23 5.59 7.04
CA THR A 155 6.31 4.70 6.58
C THR A 155 6.27 4.52 5.06
N SER A 156 5.07 4.53 4.45
CA SER A 156 4.87 4.19 3.05
C SER A 156 3.82 5.05 2.36
N LEU A 157 3.87 5.04 1.02
CA LEU A 157 2.99 5.77 0.12
C LEU A 157 1.51 5.41 0.30
N ASP A 158 1.21 4.12 0.43
CA ASP A 158 -0.15 3.60 0.55
C ASP A 158 -0.83 4.06 1.85
N GLN A 159 -0.10 4.15 2.96
CA GLN A 159 -0.63 4.71 4.19
C GLN A 159 -1.06 6.19 4.04
N MET A 160 -0.41 6.95 3.17
CA MET A 160 -0.82 8.35 2.89
C MET A 160 -2.21 8.45 2.25
N MET A 161 -2.63 7.43 1.52
CA MET A 161 -3.91 7.42 0.80
C MET A 161 -5.09 7.05 1.70
N GLN A 162 -4.85 6.41 2.85
CA GLN A 162 -5.91 5.88 3.73
C GLN A 162 -6.88 6.97 4.15
N GLY A 163 -8.19 6.77 3.89
CA GLY A 163 -9.26 7.70 4.26
C GLY A 163 -9.28 9.03 3.50
N ASN A 164 -8.37 9.24 2.55
CA ASN A 164 -8.24 10.52 1.82
C ASN A 164 -8.83 10.48 0.41
N LEU A 165 -9.07 9.29 -0.13
CA LEU A 165 -9.48 9.08 -1.53
C LEU A 165 -10.75 8.24 -1.58
N SER A 166 -11.79 8.75 -2.25
CA SER A 166 -13.04 8.01 -2.45
C SER A 166 -12.81 6.77 -3.32
N GLY A 167 -13.48 5.66 -3.02
CA GLY A 167 -13.37 4.40 -3.74
C GLY A 167 -12.11 3.59 -3.42
N VAL A 168 -11.21 4.09 -2.56
CA VAL A 168 -9.95 3.46 -2.19
C VAL A 168 -10.04 2.96 -0.76
N ASN A 169 -10.12 1.66 -0.56
CA ASN A 169 -10.10 1.01 0.75
C ASN A 169 -8.68 0.52 1.05
N ILE A 170 -8.15 0.91 2.20
CA ILE A 170 -6.80 0.57 2.62
C ILE A 170 -6.86 -0.11 3.98
N THR A 171 -6.28 -1.31 4.04
CA THR A 171 -6.18 -2.09 5.27
C THR A 171 -4.74 -2.45 5.56
N ASN A 172 -4.28 -2.15 6.77
CA ASN A 172 -2.96 -2.57 7.22
C ASN A 172 -3.00 -4.06 7.58
N ALA A 173 -2.18 -4.87 6.92
CA ALA A 173 -2.08 -6.30 7.22
C ALA A 173 -1.36 -6.55 8.55
N SER A 174 -0.55 -5.60 9.00
CA SER A 174 0.21 -5.66 10.25
C SER A 174 0.55 -4.25 10.74
N GLY A 175 0.69 -4.08 12.08
CA GLY A 175 1.26 -2.87 12.69
C GLY A 175 2.80 -2.83 12.65
N MET A 176 3.46 -3.83 12.08
CA MET A 176 4.92 -3.88 11.97
C MET A 176 5.44 -2.74 11.07
N PRO A 177 6.49 -2.00 11.48
CA PRO A 177 7.16 -1.04 10.63
C PRO A 177 7.57 -1.62 9.28
N GLY A 178 7.17 -0.96 8.18
CA GLY A 178 7.40 -1.45 6.83
C GLY A 178 6.57 -2.69 6.42
N GLY A 179 5.57 -3.06 7.23
CA GLY A 179 4.66 -4.17 6.94
C GLY A 179 3.74 -3.90 5.75
N ALA A 180 3.20 -4.98 5.17
CA ALA A 180 2.34 -4.90 4.00
C ALA A 180 1.04 -4.15 4.29
N VAL A 181 0.62 -3.38 3.31
CA VAL A 181 -0.66 -2.66 3.27
C VAL A 181 -1.42 -3.16 2.06
N ARG A 182 -2.68 -3.46 2.22
CA ARG A 182 -3.58 -3.84 1.13
C ARG A 182 -4.37 -2.65 0.64
N VAL A 183 -4.29 -2.40 -0.65
CA VAL A 183 -5.04 -1.34 -1.33
C VAL A 183 -6.06 -2.00 -2.25
N SER A 184 -7.33 -1.64 -2.09
CA SER A 184 -8.42 -2.10 -2.95
C SER A 184 -9.17 -0.90 -3.52
N ILE A 185 -9.34 -0.87 -4.85
CA ILE A 185 -10.08 0.17 -5.55
C ILE A 185 -11.37 -0.45 -6.10
N ARG A 186 -12.53 0.08 -5.64
CA ARG A 186 -13.86 -0.40 -6.06
C ARG A 186 -14.10 -1.89 -5.81
N GLY A 187 -13.54 -2.40 -4.72
CA GLY A 187 -13.74 -3.77 -4.23
C GLY A 187 -12.79 -4.79 -4.83
N VAL A 188 -13.08 -6.06 -4.52
CA VAL A 188 -12.29 -7.22 -4.91
C VAL A 188 -12.64 -7.60 -6.35
N GLY A 189 -11.64 -7.85 -7.20
CA GLY A 189 -11.81 -8.14 -8.62
C GLY A 189 -11.49 -9.57 -9.04
N SER A 190 -10.79 -10.37 -8.22
CA SER A 190 -10.33 -11.73 -8.53
C SER A 190 -10.41 -12.64 -7.31
N ILE A 191 -10.50 -13.96 -7.53
CA ILE A 191 -10.45 -14.98 -6.47
C ILE A 191 -9.00 -15.29 -6.12
N ASN A 192 -8.18 -15.70 -7.08
CA ASN A 192 -6.77 -16.06 -6.90
C ASN A 192 -5.79 -14.96 -7.28
N GLY A 193 -6.21 -14.02 -8.16
CA GLY A 193 -5.37 -12.93 -8.61
C GLY A 193 -5.12 -11.88 -7.53
N SER A 194 -4.08 -11.09 -7.70
CA SER A 194 -3.90 -9.89 -6.89
C SER A 194 -5.11 -8.96 -7.05
N ASN A 195 -5.61 -8.47 -5.94
CA ASN A 195 -6.67 -7.46 -5.91
C ASN A 195 -6.11 -6.05 -5.73
N GLU A 196 -4.79 -5.90 -5.74
CA GLU A 196 -4.11 -4.63 -5.60
C GLU A 196 -4.06 -3.86 -6.92
N PRO A 197 -4.11 -2.51 -6.86
CA PRO A 197 -3.97 -1.68 -8.06
C PRO A 197 -2.56 -1.73 -8.62
N LEU A 198 -2.43 -1.38 -9.89
CA LEU A 198 -1.14 -1.12 -10.50
C LEU A 198 -0.57 0.20 -9.97
N PHE A 199 0.62 0.17 -9.39
CA PHE A 199 1.36 1.40 -9.05
C PHE A 199 2.26 1.81 -10.21
N VAL A 200 2.18 3.08 -10.61
CA VAL A 200 3.00 3.66 -11.68
C VAL A 200 3.72 4.89 -11.15
N ILE A 201 5.03 4.83 -11.03
CA ILE A 201 5.86 5.90 -10.47
C ILE A 201 6.65 6.57 -11.58
N ASP A 202 6.40 7.85 -11.86
CA ASP A 202 6.99 8.60 -12.97
C ASP A 202 6.92 7.85 -14.32
N GLY A 203 5.82 7.12 -14.56
CA GLY A 203 5.59 6.30 -15.75
C GLY A 203 6.11 4.87 -15.66
N ILE A 204 6.78 4.46 -14.60
CA ILE A 204 7.30 3.11 -14.41
C ILE A 204 6.27 2.25 -13.64
N PRO A 205 5.71 1.19 -14.23
CA PRO A 205 4.92 0.20 -13.50
C PRO A 205 5.80 -0.56 -12.50
N VAL A 206 5.47 -0.49 -11.23
CA VAL A 206 6.21 -1.15 -10.15
C VAL A 206 5.43 -2.33 -9.59
N SER A 207 6.14 -3.42 -9.31
CA SER A 207 5.56 -4.57 -8.63
C SER A 207 5.41 -4.29 -7.14
N ASN A 208 4.22 -4.57 -6.60
CA ASN A 208 3.94 -4.56 -5.16
C ASN A 208 4.02 -5.98 -4.54
N SER A 209 4.46 -6.99 -5.30
CA SER A 209 4.65 -8.34 -4.76
C SER A 209 5.86 -8.41 -3.83
N ASP A 210 5.66 -9.01 -2.66
CA ASP A 210 6.76 -9.39 -1.77
C ASP A 210 7.41 -10.66 -2.31
N ASN A 211 8.71 -10.58 -2.59
CA ASN A 211 9.54 -11.71 -2.98
C ASN A 211 10.45 -12.17 -1.83
N SER A 212 10.09 -11.88 -0.59
CA SER A 212 10.83 -12.43 0.55
C SER A 212 10.57 -13.93 0.67
N GLY A 213 11.65 -14.71 0.80
CA GLY A 213 11.55 -16.17 0.86
C GLY A 213 11.49 -16.72 2.27
N VAL A 214 11.78 -15.88 3.27
CA VAL A 214 11.69 -16.24 4.68
C VAL A 214 10.38 -15.69 5.24
N ASN A 215 9.28 -16.14 4.64
CA ASN A 215 7.91 -15.88 5.11
C ASN A 215 7.38 -17.10 5.87
N GLY A 216 6.21 -16.97 6.48
CA GLY A 216 5.56 -18.05 7.16
C GLY A 216 5.97 -18.15 8.64
N ARG A 217 6.15 -19.36 9.13
CA ARG A 217 6.16 -19.67 10.56
C ARG A 217 7.09 -18.82 11.43
N PHE A 218 8.23 -18.37 10.89
CA PHE A 218 9.26 -17.60 11.63
C PHE A 218 9.68 -16.31 10.95
N GLY A 219 9.24 -16.07 9.71
CA GLY A 219 9.78 -15.02 8.86
C GLY A 219 9.26 -13.61 9.12
N GLY A 220 8.21 -13.49 9.95
CA GLY A 220 7.54 -12.22 10.17
C GLY A 220 6.50 -11.88 9.09
N SER A 221 5.90 -10.69 9.21
CA SER A 221 4.95 -10.18 8.23
C SER A 221 5.58 -9.90 6.87
N VAL A 222 4.77 -10.03 5.84
CA VAL A 222 5.10 -9.62 4.47
C VAL A 222 5.55 -8.16 4.47
N GLN A 223 6.66 -7.86 3.82
CA GLN A 223 7.17 -6.51 3.71
C GLN A 223 6.48 -5.76 2.55
N ASN A 224 6.24 -4.48 2.74
CA ASN A 224 5.68 -3.60 1.73
C ASN A 224 6.76 -3.10 0.76
N PRO A 225 6.75 -3.48 -0.53
CA PRO A 225 7.71 -2.97 -1.49
C PRO A 225 7.64 -1.45 -1.73
N LEU A 226 6.49 -0.83 -1.45
CA LEU A 226 6.31 0.62 -1.55
C LEU A 226 6.94 1.37 -0.38
N SER A 227 7.25 0.69 0.73
CA SER A 227 8.01 1.28 1.84
C SER A 227 9.44 1.68 1.46
N MET A 228 9.97 1.19 0.33
CA MET A 228 11.26 1.60 -0.23
C MET A 228 11.22 3.01 -0.85
N LEU A 229 10.04 3.54 -1.17
CA LEU A 229 9.87 4.89 -1.69
C LEU A 229 9.82 5.89 -0.53
N ASN A 230 10.46 7.04 -0.72
CA ASN A 230 10.37 8.11 0.26
C ASN A 230 9.10 8.94 0.00
N PRO A 231 8.11 8.96 0.93
CA PRO A 231 6.89 9.74 0.77
C PRO A 231 7.14 11.24 0.55
N ASN A 232 8.23 11.77 1.09
CA ASN A 232 8.58 13.18 0.95
C ASN A 232 9.01 13.57 -0.47
N ASP A 233 9.40 12.61 -1.32
CA ASP A 233 9.73 12.86 -2.74
C ASP A 233 8.51 12.99 -3.63
N ILE A 234 7.30 12.76 -3.09
CA ILE A 234 6.07 12.74 -3.87
C ILE A 234 5.53 14.14 -4.04
N GLU A 235 5.10 14.48 -5.25
CA GLU A 235 4.35 15.71 -5.59
C GLU A 235 2.85 15.46 -5.54
N SER A 236 2.38 14.40 -6.23
CA SER A 236 0.97 14.01 -6.26
C SER A 236 0.78 12.50 -6.39
N ILE A 237 -0.39 12.05 -5.96
CA ILE A 237 -0.91 10.70 -6.16
C ILE A 237 -2.26 10.85 -6.85
N ASP A 238 -2.38 10.28 -8.04
CA ASP A 238 -3.60 10.29 -8.84
C ASP A 238 -4.12 8.87 -8.99
N VAL A 239 -5.33 8.59 -8.53
CA VAL A 239 -5.95 7.27 -8.61
C VAL A 239 -6.96 7.23 -9.74
N LEU A 240 -6.68 6.39 -10.74
CA LEU A 240 -7.56 6.11 -11.87
C LEU A 240 -8.47 4.94 -11.48
N LYS A 241 -9.79 5.17 -11.42
CA LYS A 241 -10.73 4.22 -10.83
C LYS A 241 -11.65 3.53 -11.84
N ASP A 242 -11.91 4.17 -12.97
CA ASP A 242 -12.77 3.59 -14.00
C ASP A 242 -11.99 3.03 -15.20
N ALA A 243 -12.65 2.16 -15.96
CA ALA A 243 -12.04 1.49 -17.08
C ALA A 243 -11.63 2.46 -18.20
N ALA A 244 -12.29 3.61 -18.36
CA ALA A 244 -11.92 4.60 -19.39
C ALA A 244 -10.61 5.31 -19.05
N ALA A 245 -10.38 5.62 -17.77
CA ALA A 245 -9.11 6.18 -17.31
C ALA A 245 -7.98 5.13 -17.31
N THR A 246 -8.29 3.87 -16.97
CA THR A 246 -7.30 2.80 -16.77
C THR A 246 -7.02 1.96 -18.00
N ALA A 247 -7.88 1.94 -19.04
CA ALA A 247 -7.74 1.08 -20.22
C ALA A 247 -6.42 1.28 -20.98
N ILE A 248 -5.79 2.45 -20.88
CA ILE A 248 -4.47 2.70 -21.45
C ILE A 248 -3.38 1.80 -20.84
N TYR A 249 -3.60 1.27 -19.63
CA TYR A 249 -2.75 0.28 -18.95
C TYR A 249 -3.21 -1.17 -19.16
N GLY A 250 -4.37 -1.39 -19.80
CA GLY A 250 -4.88 -2.66 -20.33
C GLY A 250 -5.01 -3.76 -19.28
N SER A 251 -4.28 -4.85 -19.54
CA SER A 251 -4.32 -6.08 -18.75
C SER A 251 -3.77 -5.97 -17.32
N ARG A 252 -3.20 -4.87 -16.92
CA ARG A 252 -2.64 -4.63 -15.58
C ARG A 252 -3.52 -3.72 -14.73
N ALA A 253 -4.65 -3.26 -15.26
CA ALA A 253 -5.39 -2.14 -14.70
C ALA A 253 -6.79 -2.49 -14.20
N THR A 254 -7.14 -3.77 -14.13
CA THR A 254 -8.46 -4.24 -13.66
C THR A 254 -8.81 -3.76 -12.27
N ASN A 255 -7.81 -3.65 -11.39
CA ASN A 255 -7.99 -3.23 -10.01
C ASN A 255 -7.71 -1.73 -9.81
N GLY A 256 -7.70 -0.92 -10.90
CA GLY A 256 -7.35 0.48 -10.85
C GLY A 256 -5.84 0.73 -11.02
N VAL A 257 -5.48 2.01 -11.14
CA VAL A 257 -4.09 2.45 -11.27
C VAL A 257 -3.83 3.60 -10.32
N VAL A 258 -2.74 3.50 -9.55
CA VAL A 258 -2.23 4.56 -8.69
C VAL A 258 -1.01 5.19 -9.37
N MET A 259 -1.21 6.39 -9.90
CA MET A 259 -0.16 7.19 -10.54
C MET A 259 0.54 8.02 -9.47
N VAL A 260 1.84 7.88 -9.35
CA VAL A 260 2.66 8.64 -8.42
C VAL A 260 3.60 9.55 -9.21
N THR A 261 3.44 10.85 -9.02
CA THR A 261 4.33 11.84 -9.59
C THR A 261 5.29 12.33 -8.52
N THR A 262 6.58 12.33 -8.84
CA THR A 262 7.60 12.79 -7.91
C THR A 262 8.02 14.23 -8.18
N LYS A 263 8.55 14.88 -7.16
CA LYS A 263 9.00 16.27 -7.21
C LYS A 263 10.06 16.48 -8.28
N ARG A 264 9.94 17.60 -9.01
CA ARG A 264 10.86 18.05 -10.07
C ARG A 264 11.19 19.53 -9.89
N GLY A 265 12.30 19.97 -10.46
CA GLY A 265 12.57 21.40 -10.60
C GLY A 265 11.56 22.07 -11.56
N LYS A 266 11.24 23.34 -11.32
CA LYS A 266 10.37 24.14 -12.19
C LYS A 266 11.19 25.10 -13.03
N LYS A 267 10.74 25.38 -14.26
CA LYS A 267 11.41 26.32 -15.17
C LYS A 267 11.52 27.70 -14.53
N GLY A 268 12.70 28.32 -14.61
CA GLY A 268 12.96 29.61 -13.99
C GLY A 268 13.03 29.62 -12.45
N GLN A 269 12.99 28.45 -11.81
CA GLN A 269 13.04 28.32 -10.35
C GLN A 269 14.45 28.61 -9.82
N ARG A 270 14.55 29.52 -8.85
CA ARG A 270 15.78 29.71 -8.07
C ARG A 270 16.11 28.41 -7.29
N THR A 271 17.39 28.19 -7.06
CA THR A 271 17.83 27.06 -6.24
C THR A 271 17.25 27.18 -4.83
N THR A 272 16.49 26.17 -4.45
CA THR A 272 15.87 26.05 -3.13
C THR A 272 16.42 24.80 -2.44
N VAL A 273 16.88 24.95 -1.22
CA VAL A 273 17.31 23.84 -0.35
C VAL A 273 16.29 23.72 0.76
N ASN A 274 15.71 22.52 0.89
CA ASN A 274 14.80 22.22 1.96
C ASN A 274 15.43 21.17 2.89
N LEU A 275 15.37 21.43 4.19
CA LEU A 275 15.75 20.51 5.24
C LEU A 275 14.48 20.16 6.04
N SER A 276 14.19 18.88 6.19
CA SER A 276 13.11 18.37 7.01
C SER A 276 13.67 17.41 8.04
N ALA A 277 13.28 17.60 9.30
CA ALA A 277 13.64 16.70 10.38
C ALA A 277 12.42 16.52 11.29
N SER A 278 12.11 15.26 11.60
CA SER A 278 11.07 14.93 12.57
C SER A 278 11.53 13.82 13.50
N TYR A 279 11.12 13.94 14.75
CA TYR A 279 11.29 12.93 15.79
C TYR A 279 9.95 12.73 16.49
N GLY A 280 9.56 11.49 16.65
CA GLY A 280 8.31 11.12 17.30
C GLY A 280 8.49 9.91 18.20
N LEU A 281 7.50 9.68 19.04
CA LEU A 281 7.38 8.52 19.91
C LEU A 281 6.05 7.83 19.62
N GLN A 282 6.06 6.51 19.64
CA GLN A 282 4.87 5.69 19.46
C GLN A 282 4.77 4.67 20.59
N SER A 283 3.55 4.33 20.98
CA SER A 283 3.26 3.36 22.04
C SER A 283 2.08 2.49 21.67
N LEU A 284 1.87 1.40 22.37
CA LEU A 284 0.71 0.54 22.22
C LEU A 284 -0.57 1.32 22.62
N PRO A 285 -1.58 1.46 21.73
CA PRO A 285 -2.74 2.32 22.01
C PRO A 285 -3.73 1.70 23.00
N LYS A 286 -3.80 0.37 23.06
CA LYS A 286 -4.72 -0.37 23.92
C LYS A 286 -4.13 -1.74 24.23
N GLU A 287 -4.19 -2.12 25.49
CA GLU A 287 -3.80 -3.44 25.96
C GLU A 287 -5.02 -4.36 26.12
N ILE A 288 -4.78 -5.65 26.01
CA ILE A 288 -5.76 -6.69 26.32
C ILE A 288 -5.62 -6.99 27.82
N GLU A 289 -6.67 -6.71 28.61
CA GLU A 289 -6.68 -7.04 30.01
C GLU A 289 -6.74 -8.55 30.21
N MET A 290 -5.68 -9.11 30.82
CA MET A 290 -5.59 -10.52 31.14
C MET A 290 -6.05 -10.79 32.58
N ALA A 291 -6.53 -12.00 32.85
CA ALA A 291 -6.89 -12.45 34.18
C ALA A 291 -5.65 -12.52 35.06
N ASP A 292 -5.76 -12.05 36.31
CA ASP A 292 -4.75 -12.24 37.36
C ASP A 292 -4.68 -13.70 37.81
N SER A 293 -3.70 -13.99 38.64
CA SER A 293 -3.47 -15.36 39.14
C SER A 293 -4.69 -15.99 39.86
N ASP A 294 -5.42 -15.22 40.63
CA ASP A 294 -6.55 -15.71 41.39
C ASP A 294 -7.74 -16.03 40.50
N LEU A 295 -8.07 -15.15 39.57
CA LEU A 295 -9.14 -15.37 38.60
C LEU A 295 -8.78 -16.51 37.65
N TYR A 296 -7.53 -16.53 37.14
CA TYR A 296 -7.04 -17.60 36.28
C TYR A 296 -7.19 -18.96 36.96
N LEU A 297 -6.68 -19.14 38.19
CA LEU A 297 -6.76 -20.41 38.94
C LEU A 297 -8.20 -20.81 39.23
N THR A 298 -9.05 -19.85 39.59
CA THR A 298 -10.47 -20.09 39.84
C THR A 298 -11.12 -20.72 38.61
N VAL A 299 -10.96 -20.09 37.42
CA VAL A 299 -11.57 -20.56 36.15
C VAL A 299 -10.94 -21.87 35.68
N ARG A 300 -9.62 -21.96 35.74
CA ARG A 300 -8.90 -23.15 35.28
C ARG A 300 -9.25 -24.38 36.13
N ASN A 301 -9.27 -24.24 37.45
CA ASN A 301 -9.61 -25.34 38.37
C ASN A 301 -11.08 -25.71 38.29
N GLU A 302 -11.96 -24.74 38.01
CA GLU A 302 -13.36 -25.05 37.69
C GLU A 302 -13.46 -25.90 36.41
N ALA A 303 -12.70 -25.55 35.35
CA ALA A 303 -12.70 -26.34 34.11
C ALA A 303 -12.18 -27.78 34.35
N VAL A 304 -11.12 -27.91 35.16
CA VAL A 304 -10.57 -29.23 35.55
C VAL A 304 -11.58 -30.06 36.34
N ASN A 305 -12.23 -29.42 37.31
CA ASN A 305 -13.26 -30.10 38.14
C ASN A 305 -14.47 -30.53 37.30
N ASN A 306 -14.94 -29.65 36.42
CA ASN A 306 -16.03 -29.92 35.50
C ASN A 306 -15.69 -31.10 34.57
N TYR A 307 -14.45 -31.14 34.05
CA TYR A 307 -14.00 -32.24 33.20
C TYR A 307 -13.92 -33.55 33.96
N ASN A 308 -13.27 -33.59 35.14
CA ASN A 308 -13.16 -34.81 35.94
C ASN A 308 -14.53 -35.33 36.39
N THR A 309 -15.40 -34.45 36.85
CA THR A 309 -16.76 -34.79 37.27
C THR A 309 -17.60 -35.34 36.13
N GLN A 310 -17.59 -34.68 35.00
CA GLN A 310 -18.38 -35.08 33.81
C GLN A 310 -17.94 -36.45 33.27
N ASN A 311 -16.65 -36.77 33.36
CA ASN A 311 -16.10 -38.07 32.91
C ASN A 311 -15.97 -39.12 34.02
N ASN A 312 -16.48 -38.85 35.24
CA ASN A 312 -16.41 -39.71 36.42
C ASN A 312 -14.98 -40.16 36.78
N LEU A 313 -13.99 -39.26 36.56
CA LEU A 313 -12.56 -39.54 36.76
C LEU A 313 -12.20 -39.35 38.23
N LYS A 314 -11.34 -40.24 38.74
CA LYS A 314 -10.79 -40.21 40.10
C LYS A 314 -9.28 -40.06 40.08
N PRO A 315 -8.66 -39.52 41.15
CA PRO A 315 -7.22 -39.50 41.25
C PRO A 315 -6.63 -40.90 41.03
N GLY A 316 -5.70 -40.99 40.07
CA GLY A 316 -5.11 -42.25 39.63
C GLY A 316 -5.62 -42.81 38.31
N ASP A 317 -6.70 -42.30 37.78
CA ASP A 317 -7.16 -42.64 36.44
C ASP A 317 -6.26 -41.94 35.38
N ASN A 318 -6.00 -42.60 34.26
CA ASN A 318 -5.09 -42.12 33.23
C ASN A 318 -5.51 -40.78 32.60
N LEU A 319 -6.81 -40.45 32.62
CA LEU A 319 -7.35 -39.20 32.05
C LEU A 319 -7.65 -38.13 33.09
N TYR A 320 -7.44 -38.47 34.38
CA TYR A 320 -7.67 -37.52 35.46
C TYR A 320 -6.79 -36.28 35.32
N LYS A 321 -7.39 -35.10 35.45
CA LYS A 321 -6.66 -33.82 35.42
C LYS A 321 -6.47 -33.31 36.82
N THR A 322 -5.24 -32.97 37.18
CA THR A 322 -4.88 -32.37 38.46
C THR A 322 -5.23 -30.87 38.45
N LEU A 323 -5.63 -30.38 39.65
CA LEU A 323 -5.83 -28.96 39.86
C LEU A 323 -4.51 -28.20 39.68
N GLU A 324 -4.59 -27.03 39.09
CA GLU A 324 -3.45 -26.17 38.95
C GLU A 324 -3.25 -25.32 40.22
N VAL A 325 -2.00 -25.04 40.55
CA VAL A 325 -1.63 -24.22 41.70
C VAL A 325 -0.65 -23.13 41.27
N ASN A 326 -0.74 -22.00 41.94
CA ASN A 326 0.27 -20.96 41.75
C ASN A 326 1.59 -21.39 42.43
N PRO A 327 2.67 -21.59 41.68
CA PRO A 327 3.97 -21.98 42.22
C PRO A 327 4.66 -20.83 42.99
N ARG A 328 4.14 -19.59 42.85
CA ARG A 328 4.70 -18.37 43.45
C ARG A 328 3.64 -17.55 44.21
N PRO A 329 2.96 -18.13 45.24
CA PRO A 329 1.90 -17.41 45.94
C PRO A 329 2.44 -16.14 46.61
N GLY A 330 1.71 -15.04 46.47
CA GLY A 330 2.09 -13.75 47.05
C GLY A 330 3.16 -12.97 46.26
N GLN A 331 3.64 -13.49 45.13
CA GLN A 331 4.49 -12.75 44.23
C GLN A 331 3.63 -11.99 43.18
N PRO A 332 4.10 -10.85 42.68
CA PRO A 332 3.40 -10.12 41.59
C PRO A 332 3.23 -10.97 40.36
N ASP A 333 2.11 -10.78 39.68
CA ASP A 333 1.86 -11.37 38.37
C ASP A 333 2.83 -10.78 37.33
N THR A 334 3.12 -11.57 36.33
CA THR A 334 3.98 -11.18 35.22
C THR A 334 3.14 -10.50 34.14
N ASP A 335 3.44 -9.26 33.82
CA ASP A 335 2.91 -8.61 32.64
C ASP A 335 3.71 -9.03 31.39
N TRP A 336 3.15 -9.99 30.67
CA TRP A 336 3.81 -10.56 29.50
C TRP A 336 3.80 -9.65 28.27
N ILE A 337 2.87 -8.68 28.21
CA ILE A 337 2.82 -7.71 27.11
C ILE A 337 3.89 -6.65 27.31
N ASP A 338 4.00 -6.12 28.52
CA ASP A 338 5.03 -5.13 28.89
C ASP A 338 6.45 -5.67 28.62
N LEU A 339 6.68 -6.95 28.95
CA LEU A 339 7.99 -7.60 28.72
C LEU A 339 8.43 -7.66 27.27
N ILE A 340 7.53 -7.59 26.31
CA ILE A 340 7.85 -7.69 24.87
C ILE A 340 7.68 -6.39 24.10
N THR A 341 7.22 -5.34 24.75
CA THR A 341 6.92 -4.05 24.13
C THR A 341 7.86 -2.96 24.61
N HIS A 342 7.97 -1.89 23.82
CA HIS A 342 8.56 -0.62 24.21
C HIS A 342 7.46 0.28 24.78
N ASP A 343 7.68 0.91 25.93
CA ASP A 343 6.82 1.99 26.43
C ASP A 343 6.71 3.11 25.42
N GLN A 344 7.83 3.45 24.79
CA GLN A 344 7.96 4.49 23.79
C GLN A 344 8.99 4.07 22.74
N ALA A 345 8.52 3.74 21.54
CA ALA A 345 9.36 3.42 20.40
C ALA A 345 9.62 4.67 19.54
N ALA A 346 10.88 4.90 19.18
CA ALA A 346 11.30 6.10 18.46
C ALA A 346 11.00 6.02 16.96
N VAL A 347 10.55 7.14 16.37
CA VAL A 347 10.39 7.32 14.93
C VAL A 347 11.14 8.57 14.51
N GLN A 348 12.05 8.44 13.55
CA GLN A 348 12.92 9.52 13.09
C GLN A 348 12.86 9.62 11.56
N ASN A 349 12.78 10.83 11.03
CA ASN A 349 12.82 11.09 9.60
C ASN A 349 13.63 12.35 9.33
N TYR A 350 14.67 12.22 8.51
CA TYR A 350 15.55 13.29 8.11
C TYR A 350 15.68 13.34 6.60
N GLU A 351 15.53 14.51 6.02
CA GLU A 351 15.63 14.71 4.58
C GLU A 351 16.29 16.04 4.26
N VAL A 352 17.13 16.02 3.26
CA VAL A 352 17.60 17.23 2.57
C VAL A 352 17.25 17.12 1.10
N SER A 353 16.67 18.16 0.52
CA SER A 353 16.38 18.22 -0.90
C SER A 353 16.79 19.55 -1.50
N VAL A 354 17.19 19.49 -2.77
CA VAL A 354 17.60 20.64 -3.57
C VAL A 354 16.79 20.64 -4.85
N SER A 355 16.14 21.74 -5.15
CA SER A 355 15.44 21.95 -6.42
C SER A 355 15.90 23.23 -7.09
N SER A 356 16.04 23.18 -8.41
CA SER A 356 16.48 24.33 -9.21
C SER A 356 15.97 24.22 -10.63
N GLY A 357 15.88 25.34 -11.35
CA GLY A 357 15.50 25.32 -12.74
C GLY A 357 15.92 26.56 -13.48
N SER A 358 16.69 26.38 -14.56
CA SER A 358 16.93 27.39 -15.58
C SER A 358 15.88 27.34 -16.68
N GLU A 359 16.02 28.12 -17.72
CA GLU A 359 15.17 28.03 -18.90
C GLU A 359 15.28 26.69 -19.64
N LYS A 360 16.43 26.02 -19.55
CA LYS A 360 16.71 24.76 -20.25
C LYS A 360 16.80 23.54 -19.36
N THR A 361 17.23 23.67 -18.12
CA THR A 361 17.48 22.52 -17.24
C THR A 361 16.69 22.66 -15.94
N ARG A 362 15.99 21.61 -15.56
CA ARG A 362 15.25 21.47 -14.30
C ARG A 362 15.89 20.34 -13.52
N PHE A 363 16.11 20.56 -12.27
CA PHE A 363 16.81 19.62 -11.40
C PHE A 363 16.12 19.51 -10.04
N TYR A 364 15.99 18.28 -9.55
CA TYR A 364 15.61 17.96 -8.18
C TYR A 364 16.51 16.84 -7.68
N SER A 365 17.01 16.95 -6.46
CA SER A 365 17.67 15.83 -5.79
C SER A 365 17.34 15.83 -4.30
N SER A 366 17.16 14.64 -3.73
CA SER A 366 16.89 14.45 -2.30
C SER A 366 17.73 13.32 -1.73
N LEU A 367 18.08 13.44 -0.46
CA LEU A 367 18.69 12.40 0.36
C LEU A 367 17.84 12.26 1.62
N GLY A 368 17.37 11.04 1.90
CA GLY A 368 16.49 10.75 3.03
C GLY A 368 17.01 9.61 3.90
N TYR A 369 16.83 9.76 5.20
CA TYR A 369 17.00 8.72 6.21
C TYR A 369 15.75 8.62 7.06
N PHE A 370 15.19 7.41 7.16
CA PHE A 370 14.04 7.09 7.99
C PHE A 370 14.38 5.91 8.90
N ASP A 371 14.01 6.01 10.17
CA ASP A 371 14.25 4.98 11.17
C ASP A 371 13.04 4.89 12.10
N GLN A 372 12.43 3.72 12.17
CA GLN A 372 11.27 3.45 13.02
C GLN A 372 11.52 2.19 13.83
N GLU A 373 11.54 2.35 15.14
CA GLU A 373 11.46 1.23 16.06
C GLU A 373 10.02 0.72 16.13
N GLY A 374 9.84 -0.59 16.15
CA GLY A 374 8.54 -1.20 16.38
C GLY A 374 8.13 -1.12 17.85
N ILE A 375 6.84 -1.22 18.10
CA ILE A 375 6.32 -1.36 19.49
C ILE A 375 6.83 -2.65 20.11
N ILE A 376 6.90 -3.75 19.32
CA ILE A 376 7.53 -5.01 19.78
C ILE A 376 9.05 -4.84 19.78
N LEU A 377 9.70 -5.30 20.87
CA LEU A 377 11.16 -5.30 21.02
C LEU A 377 11.84 -5.96 19.82
N THR A 378 13.05 -5.53 19.50
CA THR A 378 13.89 -6.00 18.37
C THR A 378 13.37 -5.66 16.97
N ASN A 379 12.10 -5.31 16.83
CA ASN A 379 11.53 -4.92 15.54
C ASN A 379 11.97 -3.50 15.17
N ARG A 380 12.54 -3.32 13.98
CA ARG A 380 13.03 -2.01 13.53
C ARG A 380 13.11 -1.95 12.02
N PHE A 381 12.63 -0.85 11.43
CA PHE A 381 12.71 -0.57 10.01
C PHE A 381 13.53 0.67 9.74
N ARG A 382 14.51 0.57 8.83
CA ARG A 382 15.34 1.69 8.38
C ARG A 382 15.33 1.80 6.87
N ARG A 383 15.25 3.03 6.36
CA ARG A 383 15.32 3.34 4.94
C ARG A 383 16.35 4.42 4.68
N TYR A 384 17.20 4.19 3.69
CA TYR A 384 18.08 5.15 3.07
C TYR A 384 17.60 5.37 1.65
N SER A 385 17.41 6.61 1.23
CA SER A 385 16.91 6.95 -0.09
C SER A 385 17.69 8.09 -0.72
N LEU A 386 17.95 7.98 -2.01
CA LEU A 386 18.49 9.04 -2.87
C LEU A 386 17.62 9.10 -4.12
N ARG A 387 17.13 10.29 -4.45
CA ARG A 387 16.44 10.55 -5.71
C ARG A 387 17.11 11.69 -6.45
N THR A 388 17.16 11.57 -7.78
CA THR A 388 17.61 12.64 -8.66
C THR A 388 16.77 12.65 -9.91
N ASN A 389 16.15 13.79 -10.22
CA ASN A 389 15.37 14.04 -11.43
C ASN A 389 16.01 15.21 -12.18
N VAL A 390 16.35 15.00 -13.44
CA VAL A 390 16.91 16.02 -14.34
C VAL A 390 16.12 16.00 -15.64
N ASP A 391 15.59 17.15 -16.02
CA ASP A 391 14.99 17.36 -17.35
C ASP A 391 15.78 18.45 -18.07
N HIS A 392 16.11 18.23 -19.33
CA HIS A 392 16.90 19.17 -20.12
C HIS A 392 16.32 19.38 -21.52
N ASP A 393 16.05 20.62 -21.85
CA ASP A 393 15.63 21.05 -23.18
C ASP A 393 16.89 21.30 -24.03
N ILE A 394 17.34 20.28 -24.79
CA ILE A 394 18.53 20.33 -25.65
C ILE A 394 18.34 21.42 -26.71
N SER A 395 17.16 21.45 -27.32
CA SER A 395 16.69 22.45 -28.28
C SER A 395 15.17 22.54 -28.23
N ASN A 396 14.59 23.42 -29.06
CA ASN A 396 13.14 23.52 -29.21
C ASN A 396 12.50 22.21 -29.73
N ALA A 397 13.27 21.37 -30.44
CA ALA A 397 12.81 20.10 -31.00
C ALA A 397 13.14 18.87 -30.12
N PHE A 398 14.15 18.97 -29.27
CA PHE A 398 14.65 17.82 -28.49
C PHE A 398 14.64 18.11 -27.00
N GLN A 399 13.98 17.24 -26.25
CA GLN A 399 13.99 17.23 -24.79
C GLN A 399 14.41 15.85 -24.29
N THR A 400 15.19 15.80 -23.23
CA THR A 400 15.59 14.56 -22.54
C THR A 400 15.43 14.71 -21.04
N GLY A 401 15.30 13.61 -20.36
CA GLY A 401 15.29 13.59 -18.92
C GLY A 401 15.68 12.24 -18.36
N VAL A 402 16.18 12.27 -17.12
CA VAL A 402 16.58 11.11 -16.34
C VAL A 402 15.99 11.23 -14.95
N SER A 403 15.38 10.17 -14.48
CA SER A 403 14.91 10.01 -13.10
C SER A 403 15.55 8.75 -12.52
N ILE A 404 16.24 8.88 -11.39
CA ILE A 404 16.88 7.75 -10.69
C ILE A 404 16.49 7.84 -9.23
N ALA A 405 15.97 6.74 -8.69
CA ALA A 405 15.77 6.56 -7.26
C ALA A 405 16.53 5.32 -6.80
N LEU A 406 17.39 5.50 -5.81
CA LEU A 406 18.13 4.43 -5.13
C LEU A 406 17.58 4.32 -3.72
N SER A 407 17.27 3.12 -3.30
CA SER A 407 16.83 2.90 -1.93
C SER A 407 17.42 1.61 -1.35
N LYS A 408 17.74 1.67 -0.06
CA LYS A 408 18.06 0.53 0.77
C LYS A 408 17.16 0.52 1.97
N THR A 409 16.53 -0.64 2.25
CA THR A 409 15.81 -0.86 3.51
C THR A 409 16.44 -1.99 4.30
N ILE A 410 16.37 -1.86 5.61
CA ILE A 410 16.77 -2.89 6.57
C ILE A 410 15.60 -3.06 7.52
N ASN A 411 15.01 -4.25 7.53
CA ASN A 411 13.90 -4.57 8.41
C ASN A 411 14.29 -5.75 9.32
N ASN A 412 14.39 -5.47 10.61
CA ASN A 412 14.48 -6.52 11.62
C ASN A 412 13.06 -6.94 11.95
N ARG A 413 12.69 -8.16 11.57
CA ARG A 413 11.32 -8.65 11.70
C ARG A 413 11.16 -9.53 12.93
N VAL A 414 9.94 -9.56 13.45
CA VAL A 414 9.50 -10.51 14.48
C VAL A 414 8.49 -11.47 13.89
N PRO A 415 8.30 -12.69 14.45
CA PRO A 415 7.25 -13.61 14.01
C PRO A 415 5.88 -12.95 13.98
N ASN A 416 5.11 -13.23 12.93
CA ASN A 416 3.79 -12.67 12.71
C ASN A 416 2.73 -13.44 13.53
N ASP A 417 1.74 -12.75 14.07
CA ASP A 417 0.62 -13.32 14.84
C ASP A 417 -0.38 -14.10 13.99
N ASN A 418 -0.28 -14.07 12.66
CA ASN A 418 -1.06 -14.95 11.77
C ASN A 418 -0.64 -16.43 11.86
N VAL A 419 0.44 -16.75 12.55
CA VAL A 419 0.94 -18.11 12.74
C VAL A 419 1.10 -18.40 14.21
N GLY A 420 0.97 -19.65 14.59
CA GLY A 420 1.01 -20.10 15.99
C GLY A 420 2.30 -19.81 16.78
N ASN A 421 3.19 -18.96 16.25
CA ASN A 421 4.43 -18.52 16.89
C ASN A 421 4.51 -17.00 17.04
N GLY A 422 3.42 -16.29 16.76
CA GLY A 422 3.36 -14.84 16.88
C GLY A 422 3.73 -14.38 18.28
N ILE A 423 4.53 -13.31 18.35
CA ILE A 423 5.09 -12.86 19.64
C ILE A 423 4.00 -12.41 20.60
N PHE A 424 3.04 -11.64 20.10
CA PHE A 424 1.94 -11.11 20.90
C PHE A 424 1.03 -12.24 21.39
N THR A 425 0.59 -13.13 20.47
CA THR A 425 -0.22 -14.31 20.82
C THR A 425 0.46 -15.20 21.85
N ARG A 426 1.76 -15.48 21.67
CA ARG A 426 2.50 -16.30 22.64
C ARG A 426 2.62 -15.64 24.01
N SER A 427 2.69 -14.32 24.07
CA SER A 427 2.77 -13.60 25.34
C SER A 427 1.44 -13.59 26.09
N ILE A 428 0.32 -13.35 25.42
CA ILE A 428 -1.00 -13.39 26.06
C ILE A 428 -1.47 -14.83 26.43
N GLU A 429 -0.88 -15.86 25.82
CA GLU A 429 -1.14 -17.25 26.19
C GLU A 429 -0.42 -17.69 27.48
N GLN A 430 0.55 -16.92 27.98
CA GLN A 430 1.26 -17.25 29.20
C GLN A 430 0.37 -17.05 30.43
N ARG A 431 0.60 -17.89 31.46
CA ARG A 431 -0.12 -17.76 32.74
C ARG A 431 0.43 -16.59 33.54
N PRO A 432 -0.38 -15.89 34.32
CA PRO A 432 0.04 -14.68 35.06
C PRO A 432 1.14 -14.95 36.10
N PHE A 433 1.21 -16.14 36.65
CA PHE A 433 2.24 -16.52 37.65
C PHE A 433 3.51 -17.14 37.04
N ASP A 434 3.57 -17.34 35.74
CA ASP A 434 4.79 -17.80 35.08
C ASP A 434 5.80 -16.65 34.94
N VAL A 435 7.07 -16.97 34.83
CA VAL A 435 8.17 -16.02 34.68
C VAL A 435 8.98 -16.34 33.42
N PRO A 436 9.61 -15.35 32.78
CA PRO A 436 10.37 -15.59 31.57
C PRO A 436 11.63 -16.43 31.81
N PHE A 437 12.21 -16.33 33.00
CA PHE A 437 13.46 -17.04 33.37
C PHE A 437 13.31 -17.81 34.67
N LYS A 438 14.00 -18.93 34.77
CA LYS A 438 14.23 -19.67 35.98
C LYS A 438 15.30 -18.97 36.85
N GLU A 439 15.42 -19.39 38.11
CA GLU A 439 16.44 -18.86 39.02
C GLU A 439 17.89 -19.02 38.51
N ASP A 440 18.15 -20.06 37.71
CA ASP A 440 19.44 -20.31 37.07
C ASP A 440 19.67 -19.50 35.78
N GLY A 441 18.78 -18.58 35.45
CA GLY A 441 18.86 -17.72 34.25
C GLY A 441 18.44 -18.39 32.93
N ARG A 442 18.08 -19.66 32.94
CA ARG A 442 17.53 -20.33 31.73
C ARG A 442 16.09 -19.90 31.51
N TYR A 443 15.67 -19.92 30.22
CA TYR A 443 14.26 -19.65 29.90
C TYR A 443 13.33 -20.65 30.60
N MET A 444 12.20 -20.12 31.09
CA MET A 444 11.11 -20.96 31.55
C MET A 444 10.48 -21.61 30.30
N ILE A 445 10.75 -22.88 30.09
CA ILE A 445 10.21 -23.66 28.97
C ILE A 445 9.00 -24.43 29.50
N GLY A 446 7.88 -24.34 28.74
CA GLY A 446 6.68 -25.11 29.04
C GLY A 446 6.94 -26.62 29.05
N GLY A 447 6.53 -27.31 30.10
CA GLY A 447 6.37 -28.77 30.14
C GLY A 447 5.11 -29.21 29.40
N VAL A 448 4.73 -30.48 29.52
CA VAL A 448 3.51 -31.03 28.88
C VAL A 448 2.25 -30.26 29.28
N ASP A 449 2.27 -29.61 30.44
CA ASP A 449 1.14 -28.89 31.04
C ASP A 449 1.37 -27.36 31.14
N ILE A 450 2.40 -26.80 30.54
CA ILE A 450 2.69 -25.38 30.57
C ILE A 450 2.52 -24.78 29.18
N PRO A 451 1.95 -23.56 29.05
CA PRO A 451 1.85 -22.85 27.76
C PRO A 451 3.19 -22.83 27.02
N ARG A 452 3.11 -22.93 25.74
CA ARG A 452 4.27 -22.97 24.86
C ARG A 452 5.14 -21.73 25.09
N HIS A 453 6.34 -21.75 24.69
CA HIS A 453 7.44 -20.81 24.81
C HIS A 453 7.08 -19.34 24.99
N ASN A 454 7.77 -18.65 25.89
CA ASN A 454 7.55 -17.23 26.15
C ASN A 454 8.07 -16.34 25.00
N GLY A 455 7.44 -15.17 24.81
CA GLY A 455 7.78 -14.24 23.75
C GLY A 455 9.21 -13.71 23.83
N ILE A 456 9.74 -13.51 25.04
CA ILE A 456 11.11 -13.06 25.28
C ILE A 456 12.13 -14.07 24.77
N GLN A 457 11.89 -15.38 24.97
CA GLN A 457 12.77 -16.41 24.42
C GLN A 457 12.81 -16.34 22.90
N VAL A 458 11.65 -16.21 22.24
CA VAL A 458 11.59 -16.10 20.79
C VAL A 458 12.32 -14.86 20.31
N LEU A 459 12.12 -13.69 20.94
CA LEU A 459 12.79 -12.45 20.57
C LEU A 459 14.32 -12.50 20.71
N ASN A 460 14.82 -13.12 21.79
CA ASN A 460 16.25 -13.19 22.05
C ASN A 460 16.97 -14.23 21.18
N GLU A 461 16.29 -15.35 20.90
CA GLU A 461 16.87 -16.51 20.23
C GLU A 461 16.61 -16.56 18.73
N GLN A 462 15.93 -15.53 18.18
CA GLN A 462 15.70 -15.34 16.77
C GLN A 462 16.36 -14.07 16.25
N LYS A 463 17.04 -14.17 15.09
CA LYS A 463 17.47 -12.99 14.32
C LYS A 463 16.89 -13.09 12.93
N SER A 464 15.86 -12.30 12.67
CA SER A 464 15.25 -12.18 11.34
C SER A 464 15.57 -10.81 10.75
N LYS A 465 16.30 -10.79 9.66
CA LYS A 465 16.76 -9.57 8.99
C LYS A 465 16.46 -9.63 7.51
N ASN A 466 15.75 -8.64 7.02
CA ASN A 466 15.48 -8.46 5.60
C ASN A 466 16.19 -7.20 5.11
N GLU A 467 17.04 -7.31 4.10
CA GLU A 467 17.72 -6.19 3.46
C GLU A 467 17.31 -6.13 2.00
N TRP A 468 16.71 -5.01 1.60
CA TRP A 468 16.34 -4.76 0.21
C TRP A 468 17.11 -3.59 -0.37
N TYR A 469 17.48 -3.74 -1.63
CA TYR A 469 18.08 -2.70 -2.46
C TYR A 469 17.23 -2.54 -3.70
N ARG A 470 16.88 -1.31 -4.06
CA ARG A 470 16.09 -1.02 -5.25
C ARG A 470 16.71 0.11 -6.05
N VAL A 471 16.75 -0.09 -7.35
CA VAL A 471 17.08 0.92 -8.34
C VAL A 471 15.85 1.10 -9.22
N LEU A 472 15.24 2.27 -9.16
CA LEU A 472 14.15 2.67 -10.04
C LEU A 472 14.70 3.77 -10.95
N ALA A 473 14.79 3.51 -12.25
CA ALA A 473 15.40 4.42 -13.21
C ALA A 473 14.54 4.57 -14.46
N ASN A 474 14.41 5.79 -14.95
CA ASN A 474 13.79 6.12 -16.24
C ASN A 474 14.67 7.12 -16.98
N ALA A 475 14.87 6.89 -18.25
CA ALA A 475 15.45 7.85 -19.17
C ALA A 475 14.51 8.03 -20.35
N TYR A 476 14.28 9.26 -20.77
CA TYR A 476 13.42 9.53 -21.92
C TYR A 476 14.03 10.53 -22.89
N LEU A 477 13.63 10.40 -24.15
CA LEU A 477 13.90 11.34 -25.21
C LEU A 477 12.58 11.71 -25.89
N THR A 478 12.27 12.99 -25.94
CA THR A 478 11.12 13.55 -26.65
C THR A 478 11.60 14.32 -27.87
N ILE A 479 11.00 14.06 -29.02
CA ILE A 479 11.31 14.70 -30.28
C ILE A 479 10.03 15.34 -30.83
N LYS A 480 10.02 16.64 -30.99
CA LYS A 480 8.95 17.36 -31.68
C LYS A 480 9.23 17.27 -33.19
N LEU A 481 8.51 16.39 -33.87
CA LEU A 481 8.69 16.09 -35.29
C LEU A 481 8.12 17.20 -36.18
N LEU A 482 6.94 17.67 -35.82
CA LEU A 482 6.21 18.76 -36.48
C LEU A 482 5.44 19.53 -35.39
N GLU A 483 4.83 20.65 -35.75
CA GLU A 483 3.93 21.36 -34.84
C GLU A 483 2.76 20.45 -34.39
N GLY A 484 2.66 20.24 -33.12
CA GLY A 484 1.68 19.33 -32.50
C GLY A 484 2.01 17.85 -32.59
N LEU A 485 3.05 17.39 -33.30
CA LEU A 485 3.43 16.00 -33.42
C LEU A 485 4.71 15.72 -32.62
N GLU A 486 4.59 14.91 -31.56
CA GLU A 486 5.66 14.57 -30.64
C GLU A 486 5.87 13.05 -30.57
N TYR A 487 7.11 12.62 -30.74
CA TYR A 487 7.54 11.26 -30.49
C TYR A 487 8.31 11.22 -29.16
N LYS A 488 7.99 10.23 -28.31
CA LYS A 488 8.70 9.99 -27.05
C LYS A 488 9.12 8.54 -26.93
N LEU A 489 10.42 8.33 -26.72
CA LEU A 489 11.01 7.07 -26.29
C LEU A 489 11.28 7.14 -24.79
N SER A 490 10.86 6.12 -24.05
CA SER A 490 11.14 5.98 -22.61
C SER A 490 11.72 4.60 -22.32
N LEU A 491 12.84 4.58 -21.62
CA LEU A 491 13.54 3.37 -21.17
C LEU A 491 13.48 3.34 -19.64
N SER A 492 12.86 2.30 -19.09
CA SER A 492 12.66 2.20 -17.64
C SER A 492 13.20 0.89 -17.08
N GLY A 493 13.67 0.94 -15.84
CA GLY A 493 14.12 -0.23 -15.10
C GLY A 493 13.69 -0.14 -13.63
N ASP A 494 13.15 -1.24 -13.12
CA ASP A 494 12.92 -1.47 -11.68
C ASP A 494 13.68 -2.73 -11.28
N ILE A 495 14.80 -2.55 -10.61
CA ILE A 495 15.68 -3.65 -10.20
C ILE A 495 15.64 -3.71 -8.67
N ARG A 496 15.26 -4.88 -8.14
CA ARG A 496 15.22 -5.13 -6.71
C ARG A 496 16.04 -6.37 -6.37
N TYR A 497 16.96 -6.22 -5.43
CA TYR A 497 17.68 -7.30 -4.79
C TYR A 497 17.24 -7.40 -3.35
N SER A 498 16.91 -8.60 -2.88
CA SER A 498 16.59 -8.89 -1.50
C SER A 498 17.52 -9.95 -0.91
N ASN A 499 17.86 -9.76 0.34
CA ASN A 499 18.59 -10.70 1.17
C ASN A 499 17.83 -10.90 2.47
N ASP A 500 17.19 -12.06 2.61
CA ASP A 500 16.46 -12.48 3.80
C ASP A 500 17.27 -13.47 4.58
N TYR A 501 17.58 -13.10 5.81
CA TYR A 501 18.36 -13.90 6.73
C TYR A 501 17.51 -14.22 7.97
N LEU A 502 17.39 -15.53 8.28
CA LEU A 502 16.78 -15.98 9.51
C LEU A 502 17.74 -16.92 10.24
N LYS A 503 18.03 -16.61 11.49
CA LYS A 503 18.78 -17.46 12.39
C LYS A 503 17.92 -17.79 13.60
N LEU A 504 17.80 -19.07 13.90
CA LEU A 504 17.24 -19.61 15.14
C LEU A 504 18.38 -20.26 15.90
N THR A 505 18.63 -19.85 17.13
CA THR A 505 19.68 -20.44 17.96
C THR A 505 19.29 -21.84 18.44
N LYS A 506 20.20 -22.53 19.10
CA LYS A 506 19.93 -23.83 19.72
C LYS A 506 18.88 -23.75 20.85
N ASP A 507 18.73 -22.58 21.45
CA ASP A 507 17.80 -22.32 22.55
C ASP A 507 16.46 -21.76 22.05
N HIS A 508 16.32 -21.58 20.72
CA HIS A 508 15.07 -21.17 20.12
C HIS A 508 14.03 -22.31 20.17
N PRO A 509 12.82 -22.06 20.67
CA PRO A 509 11.85 -23.10 20.97
C PRO A 509 11.43 -23.97 19.79
N TYR A 510 11.51 -23.44 18.61
CA TYR A 510 11.11 -24.10 17.35
C TYR A 510 12.26 -24.35 16.38
N GLY A 511 13.47 -23.98 16.78
CA GLY A 511 14.68 -24.25 15.99
C GLY A 511 15.11 -25.72 16.03
N SER A 512 16.08 -26.07 15.22
CA SER A 512 16.81 -27.33 15.37
C SER A 512 17.49 -27.35 16.75
N PRO A 513 17.62 -28.50 17.41
CA PRO A 513 18.27 -28.62 18.74
C PRO A 513 19.69 -28.03 18.80
N LYS A 514 20.32 -27.82 17.65
CA LYS A 514 21.66 -27.21 17.53
C LYS A 514 21.64 -25.91 16.72
N GLY A 515 20.45 -25.33 16.46
CA GLY A 515 20.29 -24.11 15.69
C GLY A 515 20.11 -24.32 14.19
N GLU A 516 19.57 -23.29 13.55
CA GLU A 516 19.22 -23.27 12.12
C GLU A 516 19.48 -21.88 11.55
N ILE A 517 20.03 -21.81 10.32
CA ILE A 517 20.12 -20.58 9.55
C ILE A 517 19.49 -20.80 8.19
N THR A 518 18.63 -19.88 7.78
CA THR A 518 18.10 -19.75 6.43
C THR A 518 18.65 -18.49 5.80
N ASP A 519 19.30 -18.61 4.66
CA ASP A 519 19.76 -17.51 3.79
C ASP A 519 18.99 -17.61 2.47
N TYR A 520 18.11 -16.62 2.24
CA TYR A 520 17.32 -16.51 1.01
C TYR A 520 17.71 -15.23 0.30
N ARG A 521 18.01 -15.34 -0.99
CA ARG A 521 18.35 -14.20 -1.84
C ARG A 521 17.49 -14.23 -3.08
N SER A 522 16.96 -13.07 -3.47
CA SER A 522 16.23 -12.95 -4.73
C SER A 522 16.60 -11.67 -5.47
N MET A 523 16.51 -11.73 -6.79
CA MET A 523 16.69 -10.61 -7.68
C MET A 523 15.51 -10.54 -8.63
N MET A 524 14.85 -9.39 -8.68
CA MET A 524 13.82 -9.07 -9.67
C MET A 524 14.33 -7.97 -10.58
N GLN A 525 14.21 -8.17 -11.87
CA GLN A 525 14.56 -7.20 -12.90
C GLN A 525 13.34 -6.98 -13.79
N ASN A 526 12.82 -5.78 -13.80
CA ASN A 526 11.70 -5.36 -14.63
C ASN A 526 12.18 -4.27 -15.59
N TYR A 527 12.19 -4.55 -16.88
CA TYR A 527 12.59 -3.62 -17.93
C TYR A 527 11.38 -3.25 -18.77
N LEU A 528 11.23 -1.98 -19.08
CA LEU A 528 10.14 -1.45 -19.89
C LEU A 528 10.69 -0.50 -20.94
N ILE A 529 10.23 -0.68 -22.18
CA ILE A 529 10.50 0.20 -23.31
C ILE A 529 9.17 0.70 -23.84
N ASP A 530 8.93 2.00 -23.76
CA ASP A 530 7.73 2.64 -24.31
C ASP A 530 8.09 3.54 -25.47
N ASN A 531 7.34 3.42 -26.56
CA ASN A 531 7.39 4.29 -27.71
C ASN A 531 6.01 4.91 -27.88
N THR A 532 5.90 6.23 -27.88
CA THR A 532 4.63 6.92 -28.05
C THR A 532 4.74 8.01 -29.10
N LEU A 533 3.71 8.15 -29.89
CA LEU A 533 3.53 9.22 -30.87
C LEU A 533 2.25 9.96 -30.51
N THR A 534 2.37 11.24 -30.17
CA THR A 534 1.25 12.10 -29.78
C THR A 534 1.07 13.21 -30.80
N TYR A 535 -0.16 13.37 -31.27
CA TYR A 535 -0.55 14.49 -32.13
C TYR A 535 -1.62 15.33 -31.45
N THR A 536 -1.33 16.59 -31.20
CA THR A 536 -2.26 17.56 -30.60
C THR A 536 -2.52 18.70 -31.61
N LYS A 537 -3.79 18.98 -31.87
CA LYS A 537 -4.21 20.02 -32.78
C LYS A 537 -5.47 20.70 -32.26
N GLN A 538 -5.49 22.02 -32.32
CA GLN A 538 -6.70 22.80 -32.11
C GLN A 538 -7.18 23.34 -33.50
N ILE A 539 -8.45 23.10 -33.82
CA ILE A 539 -9.09 23.55 -35.01
C ILE A 539 -10.36 24.29 -34.62
N LYS A 540 -10.33 25.62 -34.62
CA LYS A 540 -11.42 26.48 -34.10
C LYS A 540 -11.77 26.02 -32.65
N ASP A 541 -13.02 25.61 -32.46
CA ASP A 541 -13.54 25.17 -31.17
C ASP A 541 -13.26 23.66 -30.85
N PHE A 542 -12.60 22.95 -31.77
CA PHE A 542 -12.25 21.56 -31.57
C PHE A 542 -10.81 21.40 -31.10
N ASN A 543 -10.62 20.68 -30.02
CA ASN A 543 -9.33 20.23 -29.52
C ASN A 543 -9.20 18.73 -29.74
N PHE A 544 -8.11 18.28 -30.38
CA PHE A 544 -7.82 16.88 -30.64
C PHE A 544 -6.47 16.51 -30.05
N THR A 545 -6.43 15.38 -29.35
CA THR A 545 -5.17 14.73 -28.97
C THR A 545 -5.27 13.25 -29.30
N ALA A 546 -4.48 12.79 -30.28
CA ALA A 546 -4.35 11.39 -30.63
C ALA A 546 -3.00 10.86 -30.15
N LEU A 547 -3.00 9.73 -29.45
CA LEU A 547 -1.83 9.04 -28.94
C LEU A 547 -1.81 7.62 -29.49
N GLY A 548 -0.75 7.23 -30.17
CA GLY A 548 -0.45 5.82 -30.52
C GLY A 548 0.79 5.37 -29.81
N GLY A 549 0.85 4.11 -29.40
CA GLY A 549 2.01 3.62 -28.67
C GLY A 549 2.26 2.12 -28.81
N TYR A 550 3.51 1.76 -28.55
CA TYR A 550 4.02 0.40 -28.47
C TYR A 550 4.87 0.27 -27.20
N SER A 551 4.59 -0.74 -26.39
CA SER A 551 5.25 -1.01 -25.13
C SER A 551 5.74 -2.46 -25.06
N MET A 552 6.93 -2.67 -24.53
CA MET A 552 7.48 -4.00 -24.25
C MET A 552 8.00 -4.03 -22.81
N GLN A 553 7.52 -4.99 -22.06
CA GLN A 553 7.95 -5.26 -20.68
C GLN A 553 8.49 -6.66 -20.55
N GLU A 554 9.60 -6.83 -19.84
CA GLU A 554 10.16 -8.11 -19.44
C GLU A 554 10.46 -8.10 -17.94
N ILE A 555 9.96 -9.12 -17.25
CA ILE A 555 10.24 -9.33 -15.81
C ILE A 555 10.99 -10.65 -15.68
N ASN A 556 12.19 -10.58 -15.09
CA ASN A 556 13.02 -11.72 -14.71
C ASN A 556 13.11 -11.79 -13.20
N THR A 557 12.96 -12.98 -12.64
CA THR A 557 13.12 -13.25 -11.22
C THR A 557 14.06 -14.43 -11.03
N ASP A 558 15.04 -14.28 -10.16
CA ASP A 558 15.94 -15.35 -9.74
C ASP A 558 15.97 -15.38 -8.22
N ALA A 559 15.94 -16.59 -7.64
CA ALA A 559 16.03 -16.75 -6.19
C ALA A 559 16.86 -17.97 -5.82
N SER A 560 17.49 -17.90 -4.66
CA SER A 560 18.22 -19.01 -4.04
C SER A 560 17.87 -19.08 -2.56
N SER A 561 17.71 -20.28 -2.04
CA SER A 561 17.44 -20.56 -0.62
C SER A 561 18.37 -21.66 -0.15
N ILE A 562 19.06 -21.42 0.99
CA ILE A 562 19.88 -22.41 1.65
C ILE A 562 19.48 -22.46 3.12
N VAL A 563 19.26 -23.67 3.64
CA VAL A 563 18.96 -23.91 5.04
C VAL A 563 20.05 -24.80 5.63
N GLY A 564 20.83 -24.23 6.56
CA GLY A 564 21.85 -24.94 7.31
C GLY A 564 21.39 -25.24 8.73
N LYS A 565 21.72 -26.43 9.23
CA LYS A 565 21.38 -26.88 10.59
C LYS A 565 22.58 -27.43 11.34
N ASP A 566 22.39 -27.64 12.64
CA ASP A 566 23.36 -28.30 13.53
C ASP A 566 24.67 -27.53 13.67
N PHE A 567 24.58 -26.26 14.03
CA PHE A 567 25.72 -25.39 14.26
C PHE A 567 26.48 -25.77 15.55
N PRO A 568 27.82 -25.74 15.58
CA PRO A 568 28.60 -26.05 16.78
C PRO A 568 28.44 -25.00 17.90
N SER A 569 28.04 -23.78 17.56
CA SER A 569 27.75 -22.70 18.52
C SER A 569 26.74 -21.71 17.95
N SER A 570 25.94 -21.11 18.84
CA SER A 570 25.00 -20.00 18.47
C SER A 570 25.72 -18.72 18.06
N GLN A 571 27.06 -18.62 18.17
CA GLN A 571 27.83 -17.46 17.75
C GLN A 571 28.09 -17.41 16.22
N PHE A 572 27.93 -18.53 15.52
CA PHE A 572 28.10 -18.56 14.07
C PHE A 572 26.88 -17.93 13.35
N ASP A 573 27.17 -17.03 12.44
CA ASP A 573 26.19 -16.30 11.61
C ASP A 573 26.22 -16.69 10.12
N TYR A 574 27.06 -17.64 9.74
CA TYR A 574 27.22 -18.03 8.33
C TYR A 574 26.98 -19.53 8.13
N ILE A 575 26.31 -19.85 7.03
CA ILE A 575 25.88 -21.23 6.69
C ILE A 575 27.06 -22.20 6.54
N ASN A 576 28.25 -21.73 6.18
CA ASN A 576 29.43 -22.59 6.06
C ASN A 576 29.86 -23.28 7.37
N ALA A 577 29.37 -22.79 8.52
CA ALA A 577 29.59 -23.40 9.83
C ALA A 577 28.52 -24.45 10.20
N ALA A 578 27.54 -24.69 9.34
CA ALA A 578 26.50 -25.69 9.58
C ALA A 578 27.07 -27.09 9.54
N GLY A 579 26.68 -27.94 10.49
CA GLY A 579 27.04 -29.36 10.50
C GLY A 579 26.41 -30.13 9.33
N ARG A 580 25.27 -29.62 8.80
CA ARG A 580 24.65 -30.16 7.58
C ARG A 580 23.85 -29.10 6.84
N ILE A 581 23.79 -29.22 5.54
CA ILE A 581 22.85 -28.49 4.70
C ILE A 581 21.54 -29.28 4.66
N ASN A 582 20.47 -28.68 5.15
CA ASN A 582 19.15 -29.29 5.18
C ASN A 582 18.43 -29.24 3.84
N SER A 583 18.54 -28.09 3.18
CA SER A 583 18.04 -27.89 1.82
C SER A 583 18.81 -26.78 1.11
N ALA A 584 18.93 -26.93 -0.18
CA ALA A 584 19.45 -25.89 -1.08
C ALA A 584 18.58 -25.92 -2.35
N SER A 585 18.08 -24.76 -2.75
CA SER A 585 17.25 -24.63 -3.94
C SER A 585 17.53 -23.34 -4.67
N THR A 586 17.31 -23.36 -5.97
CA THR A 586 17.29 -22.19 -6.83
C THR A 586 16.03 -22.20 -7.68
N THR A 587 15.44 -21.05 -7.89
CA THR A 587 14.27 -20.88 -8.75
C THR A 587 14.48 -19.70 -9.66
N GLY A 588 13.89 -19.74 -10.85
CA GLY A 588 13.92 -18.65 -11.79
C GLY A 588 12.60 -18.55 -12.54
N GLY A 589 12.22 -17.34 -12.92
CA GLY A 589 11.00 -17.10 -13.67
C GLY A 589 11.19 -15.94 -14.63
N LYS A 590 10.49 -16.01 -15.75
CA LYS A 590 10.50 -14.96 -16.76
C LYS A 590 9.13 -14.80 -17.39
N ASN A 591 8.69 -13.56 -17.53
CA ASN A 591 7.51 -13.26 -18.33
C ASN A 591 7.72 -12.01 -19.17
N ARG A 592 6.97 -11.93 -20.26
CA ARG A 592 6.96 -10.81 -21.20
C ARG A 592 5.54 -10.34 -21.47
N LEU A 593 5.39 -9.04 -21.60
CA LEU A 593 4.16 -8.39 -22.03
C LEU A 593 4.49 -7.42 -23.16
N ILE A 594 3.82 -7.58 -24.31
CA ILE A 594 3.94 -6.70 -25.46
C ILE A 594 2.58 -6.05 -25.66
N SER A 595 2.57 -4.74 -25.92
CA SER A 595 1.32 -4.00 -25.99
C SER A 595 1.34 -2.99 -27.13
N THR A 596 0.21 -2.86 -27.82
CA THR A 596 -0.07 -1.76 -28.73
C THR A 596 -1.31 -1.03 -28.25
N PHE A 597 -1.31 0.28 -28.34
CA PHE A 597 -2.44 1.06 -27.87
C PHE A 597 -2.64 2.34 -28.66
N PHE A 598 -3.90 2.77 -28.67
CA PHE A 598 -4.33 4.01 -29.27
C PHE A 598 -5.33 4.73 -28.35
N ARG A 599 -5.23 6.04 -28.23
CA ARG A 599 -6.16 6.88 -27.49
C ARG A 599 -6.45 8.15 -28.30
N LEU A 600 -7.72 8.52 -28.33
CA LEU A 600 -8.19 9.75 -28.94
C LEU A 600 -8.99 10.54 -27.91
N ASN A 601 -8.55 11.75 -27.61
CA ASN A 601 -9.30 12.71 -26.82
C ASN A 601 -9.79 13.82 -27.76
N MET A 602 -11.06 14.18 -27.64
CA MET A 602 -11.70 15.26 -28.40
C MET A 602 -12.47 16.17 -27.46
N GLY A 603 -12.32 17.46 -27.64
CA GLY A 603 -13.12 18.49 -26.96
C GLY A 603 -13.74 19.42 -28.00
N TYR A 604 -15.01 19.75 -27.81
CA TYR A 604 -15.71 20.75 -28.60
C TYR A 604 -16.23 21.89 -27.74
N ALA A 605 -15.75 23.10 -28.03
CA ALA A 605 -16.17 24.35 -27.39
C ALA A 605 -16.05 24.34 -25.85
N ASP A 606 -15.16 23.51 -25.29
CA ASP A 606 -14.99 23.26 -23.85
C ASP A 606 -16.31 22.82 -23.16
N ARG A 607 -17.24 22.24 -23.92
CA ARG A 607 -18.57 21.77 -23.46
C ARG A 607 -18.72 20.27 -23.56
N TYR A 608 -18.37 19.70 -24.70
CA TYR A 608 -18.50 18.27 -24.98
C TYR A 608 -17.11 17.66 -25.05
N LEU A 609 -16.85 16.69 -24.20
CA LEU A 609 -15.58 15.97 -24.14
C LEU A 609 -15.83 14.51 -24.47
N PHE A 610 -14.95 13.94 -25.26
CA PHE A 610 -15.03 12.55 -25.68
C PHE A 610 -13.64 11.92 -25.62
N THR A 611 -13.55 10.69 -25.08
CA THR A 611 -12.32 9.90 -25.10
C THR A 611 -12.65 8.50 -25.62
N PHE A 612 -11.84 8.02 -26.55
CA PHE A 612 -11.82 6.63 -27.00
C PHE A 612 -10.43 6.07 -26.80
N SER A 613 -10.31 4.83 -26.32
CA SER A 613 -9.05 4.12 -26.30
C SER A 613 -9.25 2.64 -26.60
N ILE A 614 -8.20 2.04 -27.19
CA ILE A 614 -8.11 0.62 -27.42
C ILE A 614 -6.67 0.18 -27.17
N ARG A 615 -6.51 -0.94 -26.47
CA ARG A 615 -5.22 -1.55 -26.19
C ARG A 615 -5.29 -3.05 -26.45
N ALA A 616 -4.27 -3.59 -27.08
CA ALA A 616 -4.06 -5.01 -27.25
C ALA A 616 -2.77 -5.43 -26.51
N ASP A 617 -2.89 -6.39 -25.60
CA ASP A 617 -1.80 -6.94 -24.80
C ASP A 617 -1.57 -8.41 -25.16
N GLY A 618 -0.31 -8.78 -25.43
CA GLY A 618 0.12 -10.15 -25.65
C GLY A 618 1.04 -10.60 -24.51
N SER A 619 0.65 -11.63 -23.77
CA SER A 619 1.37 -12.15 -22.60
C SER A 619 1.93 -13.55 -22.84
N SER A 620 3.17 -13.76 -22.39
CA SER A 620 3.85 -15.07 -22.42
C SER A 620 3.34 -16.07 -21.38
N LYS A 621 2.45 -15.66 -20.47
CA LYS A 621 1.86 -16.54 -19.44
C LYS A 621 0.82 -17.49 -20.02
N PHE A 622 0.19 -17.12 -21.15
CA PHE A 622 -0.85 -17.90 -21.80
C PHE A 622 -0.29 -18.78 -22.92
N ALA A 623 -1.00 -19.86 -23.23
CA ALA A 623 -0.71 -20.72 -24.33
C ALA A 623 -1.01 -20.05 -25.71
N ASP A 624 -0.48 -20.63 -26.78
CA ASP A 624 -0.73 -20.17 -28.14
C ASP A 624 -2.25 -20.12 -28.42
N GLY A 625 -2.70 -19.02 -29.05
CA GLY A 625 -4.11 -18.76 -29.31
C GLY A 625 -4.81 -17.92 -28.23
N ASN A 626 -4.37 -17.95 -26.97
CA ASN A 626 -4.95 -17.20 -25.85
C ASN A 626 -4.06 -16.03 -25.35
N GLN A 627 -2.89 -15.83 -25.97
CA GLN A 627 -1.92 -14.82 -25.52
C GLN A 627 -2.43 -13.38 -25.61
N TRP A 628 -3.28 -13.09 -26.60
CA TRP A 628 -3.72 -11.72 -26.88
C TRP A 628 -5.07 -11.38 -26.26
N GLY A 629 -5.10 -10.27 -25.54
CA GLY A 629 -6.31 -9.65 -25.01
C GLY A 629 -6.50 -8.25 -25.58
N THR A 630 -7.74 -7.89 -25.94
CA THR A 630 -8.08 -6.55 -26.44
C THR A 630 -9.01 -5.84 -25.48
N PHE A 631 -8.71 -4.60 -25.16
CA PHE A 631 -9.34 -3.79 -24.10
C PHE A 631 -9.78 -2.44 -24.64
N PRO A 632 -11.00 -2.32 -25.19
CA PRO A 632 -11.55 -1.03 -25.64
C PRO A 632 -12.17 -0.25 -24.48
N SER A 633 -12.20 1.08 -24.64
CA SER A 633 -12.98 1.94 -23.74
C SER A 633 -13.47 3.20 -24.46
N VAL A 634 -14.59 3.74 -23.95
CA VAL A 634 -15.20 4.97 -24.41
C VAL A 634 -15.72 5.76 -23.21
N SER A 635 -15.57 7.07 -23.26
CA SER A 635 -16.15 7.97 -22.25
C SER A 635 -16.53 9.30 -22.86
N GLY A 636 -17.55 9.94 -22.28
CA GLY A 636 -17.98 11.27 -22.63
C GLY A 636 -18.27 12.12 -21.40
N ALA A 637 -18.09 13.41 -21.54
CA ALA A 637 -18.51 14.36 -20.52
C ALA A 637 -19.17 15.59 -21.15
N TRP A 638 -20.17 16.11 -20.46
CA TRP A 638 -20.89 17.31 -20.81
C TRP A 638 -20.74 18.35 -19.72
N ARG A 639 -20.05 19.45 -20.01
CA ARG A 639 -19.92 20.61 -19.13
C ARG A 639 -21.12 21.53 -19.32
N ILE A 640 -22.18 21.25 -18.55
CA ILE A 640 -23.46 21.96 -18.62
C ILE A 640 -23.28 23.45 -18.27
N SER A 641 -22.36 23.72 -17.35
CA SER A 641 -22.01 25.10 -16.94
C SER A 641 -21.47 25.97 -18.07
N ASN A 642 -20.95 25.37 -19.15
CA ASN A 642 -20.44 26.12 -20.31
C ASN A 642 -21.48 26.35 -21.40
N GLU A 643 -22.70 25.86 -21.23
CA GLU A 643 -23.79 26.12 -22.17
C GLU A 643 -24.32 27.56 -22.09
N SER A 644 -24.83 28.07 -23.23
CA SER A 644 -25.33 29.42 -23.32
C SER A 644 -26.59 29.67 -22.47
N PHE A 645 -27.33 28.60 -22.17
CA PHE A 645 -28.54 28.68 -21.33
C PHE A 645 -28.23 28.63 -19.83
N PHE A 646 -26.97 28.32 -19.45
CA PHE A 646 -26.61 28.16 -18.04
C PHE A 646 -26.32 29.52 -17.38
N PRO A 647 -26.91 29.82 -16.22
CA PRO A 647 -26.70 31.10 -15.52
C PRO A 647 -25.26 31.22 -15.03
N LYS A 648 -24.53 32.25 -15.44
CA LYS A 648 -23.12 32.45 -15.06
C LYS A 648 -22.95 33.08 -13.67
N ASP A 649 -23.94 33.78 -13.19
CA ASP A 649 -23.93 34.49 -11.89
C ASP A 649 -24.68 33.71 -10.79
N GLY A 650 -24.89 32.38 -11.01
CA GLY A 650 -25.59 31.52 -10.09
C GLY A 650 -24.71 30.95 -8.96
N ILE A 651 -25.33 30.24 -8.04
CA ILE A 651 -24.64 29.50 -6.96
C ILE A 651 -23.74 28.39 -7.53
N ILE A 652 -24.13 27.81 -8.67
CA ILE A 652 -23.38 26.74 -9.34
C ILE A 652 -22.34 27.38 -10.26
N SER A 653 -21.05 27.19 -9.95
CA SER A 653 -19.93 27.70 -10.75
C SER A 653 -19.48 26.72 -11.84
N ASP A 654 -19.52 25.41 -11.57
CA ASP A 654 -19.28 24.37 -12.60
C ASP A 654 -20.21 23.18 -12.37
N LEU A 655 -20.69 22.61 -13.49
CA LEU A 655 -21.54 21.42 -13.50
C LEU A 655 -21.16 20.55 -14.69
N LYS A 656 -20.62 19.34 -14.41
CA LYS A 656 -20.17 18.40 -15.43
C LYS A 656 -20.78 17.03 -15.17
N LEU A 657 -21.44 16.45 -16.17
CA LEU A 657 -21.93 15.09 -16.18
C LEU A 657 -20.94 14.21 -16.96
N ARG A 658 -20.61 13.03 -16.43
CA ARG A 658 -19.69 12.07 -17.02
C ARG A 658 -20.35 10.70 -17.17
N ALA A 659 -20.02 10.02 -18.27
CA ALA A 659 -20.35 8.60 -18.47
C ALA A 659 -19.18 7.88 -19.14
N SER A 660 -18.88 6.68 -18.66
CA SER A 660 -17.79 5.88 -19.22
C SER A 660 -18.14 4.40 -19.21
N TRP A 661 -17.61 3.68 -20.20
CA TRP A 661 -17.59 2.24 -20.29
C TRP A 661 -16.24 1.78 -20.82
N GLY A 662 -15.75 0.65 -20.30
CA GLY A 662 -14.52 0.06 -20.83
C GLY A 662 -14.25 -1.33 -20.28
N MET A 663 -13.31 -2.00 -20.94
CA MET A 663 -12.85 -3.32 -20.60
C MET A 663 -11.38 -3.26 -20.17
N THR A 664 -11.04 -4.05 -19.15
CA THR A 664 -9.67 -4.30 -18.67
C THR A 664 -9.44 -5.77 -18.47
N GLY A 665 -8.18 -6.21 -18.48
CA GLY A 665 -7.79 -7.60 -18.27
C GLY A 665 -7.01 -7.79 -16.97
N ASN A 666 -6.88 -9.04 -16.51
CA ASN A 666 -6.02 -9.44 -15.43
C ASN A 666 -5.32 -10.77 -15.76
N GLN A 667 -4.03 -10.85 -15.42
CA GLN A 667 -3.20 -12.05 -15.54
C GLN A 667 -2.45 -12.40 -14.24
N GLU A 668 -2.68 -11.64 -13.19
CA GLU A 668 -1.93 -11.80 -11.94
C GLU A 668 -2.34 -13.05 -11.14
N GLY A 669 -3.45 -13.69 -11.52
CA GLY A 669 -3.92 -14.95 -10.92
C GLY A 669 -3.26 -16.21 -11.44
N ILE A 670 -2.32 -16.10 -12.40
CA ILE A 670 -1.61 -17.25 -12.99
C ILE A 670 -0.10 -17.09 -12.86
N GLY A 671 0.57 -18.21 -12.64
CA GLY A 671 2.03 -18.30 -12.68
C GLY A 671 2.58 -18.08 -14.09
N ASN A 672 3.90 -17.94 -14.20
CA ASN A 672 4.55 -17.66 -15.49
C ASN A 672 4.38 -18.80 -16.51
N TYR A 673 4.06 -20.01 -16.06
CA TYR A 673 4.10 -21.24 -16.87
C TYR A 673 2.89 -22.16 -16.64
N ASP A 674 1.81 -21.73 -15.99
CA ASP A 674 0.64 -22.57 -15.66
C ASP A 674 -0.13 -23.05 -16.88
N SER A 675 0.07 -22.43 -18.03
CA SER A 675 -0.43 -22.94 -19.31
C SER A 675 0.32 -24.17 -19.80
N ARG A 676 1.42 -24.58 -19.13
CA ARG A 676 2.32 -25.69 -19.56
C ARG A 676 2.48 -26.71 -18.45
N SER A 677 2.73 -27.99 -18.83
CA SER A 677 3.18 -28.98 -17.87
C SER A 677 4.63 -28.72 -17.48
N LEU A 678 4.88 -28.71 -16.17
CA LEU A 678 6.24 -28.58 -15.63
C LEU A 678 6.68 -29.89 -15.01
N ALA A 679 7.96 -30.23 -15.23
CA ALA A 679 8.57 -31.40 -14.65
C ALA A 679 9.72 -30.97 -13.71
N ASN A 680 9.79 -31.57 -12.53
CA ASN A 680 10.86 -31.34 -11.56
C ASN A 680 11.71 -32.62 -11.39
N GLY A 681 13.01 -32.43 -11.21
CA GLY A 681 13.92 -33.45 -10.73
C GLY A 681 13.74 -33.75 -9.24
N GLY A 682 14.53 -34.69 -8.71
CA GLY A 682 14.49 -35.05 -7.28
C GLY A 682 13.41 -36.09 -6.92
N HIS A 683 12.66 -36.57 -7.89
CA HIS A 683 11.70 -37.67 -7.70
C HIS A 683 12.39 -39.03 -7.88
N ASN A 684 13.35 -39.29 -6.99
CA ASN A 684 14.23 -40.46 -7.08
C ASN A 684 13.47 -41.75 -6.75
N TYR A 685 13.74 -42.81 -7.53
CA TYR A 685 13.21 -44.14 -7.29
C TYR A 685 14.35 -45.14 -7.19
N ASN A 686 14.38 -45.92 -6.13
CA ASN A 686 15.37 -46.94 -5.87
C ASN A 686 16.84 -46.46 -6.05
N GLY A 687 17.15 -45.25 -5.58
CA GLY A 687 18.47 -44.62 -5.67
C GLY A 687 18.87 -44.11 -7.05
N GLN A 688 17.99 -44.15 -8.02
CA GLN A 688 18.15 -43.56 -9.36
C GLN A 688 17.48 -42.17 -9.42
N ASP A 689 18.12 -41.24 -10.10
CA ASP A 689 17.60 -39.89 -10.32
C ASP A 689 16.35 -39.96 -11.19
N GLY A 690 15.27 -39.30 -10.70
CA GLY A 690 13.98 -39.32 -11.38
C GLY A 690 13.41 -37.93 -11.64
N ILE A 691 12.58 -37.82 -12.64
CA ILE A 691 11.82 -36.61 -13.01
C ILE A 691 10.34 -36.96 -12.98
N ALA A 692 9.54 -36.06 -12.38
CA ALA A 692 8.09 -36.20 -12.39
C ALA A 692 7.43 -34.91 -12.89
N ILE A 693 6.29 -35.07 -13.56
CA ILE A 693 5.42 -33.92 -13.87
C ILE A 693 4.78 -33.48 -12.56
N THR A 694 5.00 -32.21 -12.20
CA THR A 694 4.52 -31.65 -10.93
C THR A 694 3.38 -30.64 -11.12
N THR A 695 3.21 -30.11 -12.35
CA THR A 695 2.15 -29.17 -12.69
C THR A 695 1.40 -29.66 -13.93
N LEU A 696 0.08 -29.72 -13.82
CA LEU A 696 -0.78 -30.08 -14.94
C LEU A 696 -1.00 -28.85 -15.83
N ALA A 697 -0.75 -28.98 -17.14
CA ALA A 697 -1.00 -27.92 -18.11
C ALA A 697 -2.48 -27.57 -18.22
N ASN A 698 -2.76 -26.30 -18.37
CA ASN A 698 -4.06 -25.85 -18.87
C ASN A 698 -3.87 -24.90 -20.07
N PRO A 699 -3.87 -25.42 -21.31
CA PRO A 699 -3.70 -24.59 -22.51
C PRO A 699 -4.91 -23.69 -22.78
N ASP A 700 -6.08 -23.97 -22.17
CA ASP A 700 -7.30 -23.19 -22.36
C ASP A 700 -7.37 -21.96 -21.43
N LEU A 701 -6.35 -21.75 -20.59
CA LEU A 701 -6.26 -20.55 -19.74
C LEU A 701 -6.33 -19.29 -20.59
N LYS A 702 -7.21 -18.39 -20.20
CA LYS A 702 -7.43 -17.09 -20.85
C LYS A 702 -7.50 -15.96 -19.82
N TRP A 703 -7.48 -14.75 -20.34
CA TRP A 703 -7.55 -13.51 -19.57
C TRP A 703 -8.81 -13.47 -18.72
N GLU A 704 -8.66 -13.15 -17.45
CA GLU A 704 -9.74 -12.65 -16.63
C GLU A 704 -10.10 -11.25 -17.14
N LYS A 705 -11.39 -10.98 -17.41
CA LYS A 705 -11.87 -9.75 -18.05
C LYS A 705 -12.86 -9.03 -17.17
N SER A 706 -12.66 -7.72 -16.99
CA SER A 706 -13.63 -6.86 -16.29
C SER A 706 -14.20 -5.84 -17.25
N ASP A 707 -15.51 -5.76 -17.33
CA ASP A 707 -16.24 -4.66 -17.96
C ASP A 707 -16.81 -3.74 -16.87
N GLN A 708 -16.58 -2.45 -17.03
CA GLN A 708 -17.03 -1.45 -16.06
C GLN A 708 -17.78 -0.32 -16.73
N THR A 709 -18.94 0.03 -16.15
CA THR A 709 -19.72 1.23 -16.49
C THR A 709 -19.69 2.18 -15.32
N ASN A 710 -19.49 3.47 -15.58
CA ASN A 710 -19.49 4.52 -14.57
C ASN A 710 -20.31 5.71 -15.03
N ILE A 711 -21.10 6.29 -14.12
CA ILE A 711 -21.79 7.58 -14.31
C ILE A 711 -21.36 8.48 -13.18
N GLY A 712 -20.93 9.69 -13.50
CA GLY A 712 -20.40 10.64 -12.52
C GLY A 712 -20.93 12.05 -12.73
N LEU A 713 -20.96 12.79 -11.63
CA LEU A 713 -21.34 14.21 -11.56
C LEU A 713 -20.26 14.95 -10.81
N ASP A 714 -19.71 16.01 -11.45
CA ASP A 714 -18.84 16.98 -10.79
C ASP A 714 -19.59 18.30 -10.68
N LEU A 715 -19.61 18.85 -9.47
CA LEU A 715 -20.36 20.06 -9.12
C LEU A 715 -19.47 20.99 -8.31
N SER A 716 -19.35 22.25 -8.76
CA SER A 716 -18.70 23.32 -8.00
C SER A 716 -19.74 24.40 -7.65
N LEU A 717 -19.71 24.85 -6.40
CA LEU A 717 -20.64 25.84 -5.87
C LEU A 717 -19.89 27.04 -5.27
N PHE A 718 -20.53 28.21 -5.27
CA PHE A 718 -20.05 29.43 -4.63
C PHE A 718 -18.65 29.84 -5.09
N ASN A 719 -18.39 29.85 -6.40
CA ASN A 719 -17.08 30.13 -7.01
C ASN A 719 -16.01 29.18 -6.50
N ASP A 720 -16.28 27.86 -6.64
CA ASP A 720 -15.42 26.74 -6.26
C ASP A 720 -15.12 26.62 -4.75
N ARG A 721 -15.86 27.34 -3.89
CA ARG A 721 -15.73 27.19 -2.43
C ARG A 721 -16.22 25.82 -1.92
N VAL A 722 -17.12 25.19 -2.64
CA VAL A 722 -17.58 23.83 -2.36
C VAL A 722 -17.52 23.03 -3.65
N THR A 723 -16.73 21.97 -3.68
CA THR A 723 -16.67 21.04 -4.80
C THR A 723 -17.22 19.68 -4.36
N VAL A 724 -18.05 19.08 -5.20
CA VAL A 724 -18.70 17.81 -4.93
C VAL A 724 -18.46 16.88 -6.12
N GLY A 725 -18.03 15.67 -5.85
CA GLY A 725 -17.94 14.60 -6.83
C GLY A 725 -18.80 13.42 -6.42
N MET A 726 -19.55 12.88 -7.36
CA MET A 726 -20.39 11.70 -7.18
C MET A 726 -20.14 10.73 -8.32
N ASP A 727 -19.96 9.45 -8.01
CA ASP A 727 -19.81 8.38 -9.00
C ASP A 727 -20.67 7.18 -8.61
N TYR A 728 -21.35 6.59 -9.59
CA TYR A 728 -22.00 5.28 -9.48
C TYR A 728 -21.37 4.35 -10.49
N PHE A 729 -20.94 3.16 -10.05
CA PHE A 729 -20.27 2.22 -10.91
C PHE A 729 -20.87 0.81 -10.82
N ILE A 730 -20.75 0.07 -11.93
CA ILE A 730 -20.98 -1.36 -12.05
C ILE A 730 -19.75 -1.96 -12.72
N LYS A 731 -19.09 -2.91 -12.05
CA LYS A 731 -17.94 -3.66 -12.55
C LYS A 731 -18.30 -5.15 -12.56
N ASN A 732 -18.29 -5.78 -13.73
CA ASN A 732 -18.48 -7.23 -13.87
C ASN A 732 -17.14 -7.85 -14.26
N THR A 733 -16.68 -8.82 -13.49
CA THR A 733 -15.49 -9.63 -13.81
C THR A 733 -15.94 -11.01 -14.22
N LYS A 734 -15.46 -11.49 -15.37
CA LYS A 734 -15.76 -12.78 -15.97
C LYS A 734 -14.47 -13.58 -16.13
N ASP A 735 -14.64 -14.89 -16.29
CA ASP A 735 -13.51 -15.82 -16.47
C ASP A 735 -12.54 -15.76 -15.28
N LEU A 736 -13.07 -15.69 -14.03
CA LEU A 736 -12.29 -15.62 -12.80
C LEU A 736 -11.32 -16.79 -12.68
N LEU A 737 -10.06 -16.50 -12.40
CA LEU A 737 -9.01 -17.48 -12.22
C LEU A 737 -9.12 -18.14 -10.83
N TYR A 738 -9.04 -19.46 -10.80
CA TYR A 738 -9.13 -20.23 -9.55
C TYR A 738 -8.32 -21.53 -9.65
N ASP A 739 -7.57 -21.84 -8.58
CA ASP A 739 -6.86 -23.11 -8.42
C ASP A 739 -7.84 -24.17 -7.91
N ARG A 740 -8.53 -24.81 -8.85
CA ARG A 740 -9.51 -25.86 -8.53
C ARG A 740 -8.80 -27.06 -7.93
N PRO A 741 -9.13 -27.45 -6.68
CA PRO A 741 -8.61 -28.69 -6.10
C PRO A 741 -8.98 -29.91 -6.93
N LEU A 742 -8.03 -30.83 -7.11
CA LEU A 742 -8.22 -32.09 -7.79
C LEU A 742 -8.25 -33.24 -6.78
N HIS A 743 -8.93 -34.31 -7.16
CA HIS A 743 -8.92 -35.52 -6.36
C HIS A 743 -7.47 -36.09 -6.32
N THR A 744 -6.99 -36.49 -5.15
CA THR A 744 -5.61 -36.98 -4.93
C THR A 744 -5.21 -38.16 -5.82
N THR A 745 -6.18 -38.95 -6.31
CA THR A 745 -5.94 -40.05 -7.29
C THR A 745 -5.42 -39.58 -8.62
N THR A 746 -5.54 -38.27 -8.96
CA THR A 746 -4.96 -37.71 -10.19
C THR A 746 -3.44 -37.53 -10.10
N GLY A 747 -2.87 -37.55 -8.90
CA GLY A 747 -1.47 -37.25 -8.63
C GLY A 747 -1.16 -35.73 -8.56
N PHE A 748 -2.16 -34.88 -8.71
CA PHE A 748 -2.03 -33.43 -8.65
C PHE A 748 -2.91 -32.85 -7.56
N SER A 749 -2.50 -31.73 -6.95
CA SER A 749 -3.26 -31.04 -5.90
C SER A 749 -4.36 -30.12 -6.48
N SER A 750 -4.07 -29.46 -7.58
CA SER A 750 -4.96 -28.49 -8.22
C SER A 750 -4.65 -28.27 -9.69
N ILE A 751 -5.57 -27.59 -10.37
CA ILE A 751 -5.39 -27.06 -11.72
C ILE A 751 -5.96 -25.65 -11.77
N THR A 752 -5.21 -24.71 -12.32
CA THR A 752 -5.70 -23.34 -12.51
C THR A 752 -6.66 -23.30 -13.70
N GLN A 753 -7.87 -22.76 -13.48
CA GLN A 753 -8.95 -22.69 -14.49
C GLN A 753 -9.71 -21.36 -14.38
N ASN A 754 -10.37 -20.97 -15.47
CA ASN A 754 -11.32 -19.86 -15.48
C ASN A 754 -12.70 -20.39 -15.07
N ILE A 755 -13.23 -20.05 -13.87
CA ILE A 755 -14.37 -20.77 -13.29
C ILE A 755 -15.59 -19.96 -12.88
N GLY A 756 -15.63 -18.68 -13.08
CA GLY A 756 -16.76 -17.95 -12.54
C GLY A 756 -16.84 -16.50 -12.97
N SER A 757 -17.81 -15.82 -12.38
CA SER A 757 -18.01 -14.39 -12.61
C SER A 757 -18.43 -13.70 -11.30
N MET A 758 -18.14 -12.43 -11.20
CA MET A 758 -18.42 -11.61 -10.01
C MET A 758 -18.85 -10.21 -10.45
N ARG A 759 -19.64 -9.55 -9.61
CA ARG A 759 -20.07 -8.16 -9.79
C ARG A 759 -19.77 -7.33 -8.56
N ASN A 760 -19.17 -6.16 -8.79
CA ASN A 760 -19.08 -5.09 -7.81
C ASN A 760 -19.94 -3.91 -8.26
N THR A 761 -20.73 -3.36 -7.33
CA THR A 761 -21.49 -2.13 -7.53
C THR A 761 -21.24 -1.20 -6.37
N GLY A 762 -21.21 0.10 -6.61
CA GLY A 762 -21.00 1.03 -5.53
C GLY A 762 -21.31 2.47 -5.90
N PHE A 763 -21.38 3.26 -4.85
CA PHE A 763 -21.54 4.70 -4.91
C PHE A 763 -20.39 5.37 -4.17
N GLU A 764 -19.80 6.37 -4.79
CA GLU A 764 -18.71 7.18 -4.23
C GLU A 764 -19.18 8.64 -4.16
N PHE A 765 -18.90 9.25 -3.03
CA PHE A 765 -19.20 10.67 -2.78
C PHE A 765 -17.96 11.33 -2.16
N ASN A 766 -17.60 12.47 -2.66
CA ASN A 766 -16.58 13.32 -2.07
C ASN A 766 -17.01 14.77 -2.09
N VAL A 767 -16.69 15.49 -1.04
CA VAL A 767 -16.88 16.93 -0.92
C VAL A 767 -15.64 17.56 -0.34
N GLU A 768 -15.23 18.68 -0.92
CA GLU A 768 -14.22 19.57 -0.41
C GLU A 768 -14.82 20.96 -0.28
N SER A 769 -14.65 21.59 0.88
CA SER A 769 -15.23 22.91 1.14
C SER A 769 -14.27 23.81 1.88
N HIS A 770 -14.15 25.05 1.40
CA HIS A 770 -13.48 26.16 2.04
C HIS A 770 -14.51 26.94 2.86
N ASN A 771 -14.74 26.51 4.11
CA ASN A 771 -15.84 27.02 4.94
C ASN A 771 -15.62 28.49 5.32
N ILE A 772 -14.39 28.80 5.75
CA ILE A 772 -13.98 30.16 6.09
C ILE A 772 -12.60 30.42 5.48
N MET A 773 -12.49 31.52 4.80
CA MET A 773 -11.22 32.01 4.23
C MET A 773 -11.10 33.50 4.53
N ASN A 774 -10.22 33.85 5.46
CA ASN A 774 -9.81 35.23 5.67
C ASN A 774 -8.32 35.27 6.12
N ASP A 775 -7.73 36.44 6.19
CA ASP A 775 -6.30 36.62 6.44
C ASP A 775 -5.80 36.02 7.77
N ARG A 776 -6.66 35.89 8.77
CA ARG A 776 -6.29 35.40 10.09
C ARG A 776 -6.73 33.98 10.35
N PHE A 777 -7.82 33.53 9.70
CA PHE A 777 -8.42 32.23 9.98
C PHE A 777 -8.89 31.56 8.70
N SER A 778 -8.49 30.32 8.47
CA SER A 778 -9.08 29.48 7.45
C SER A 778 -9.58 28.17 8.08
N TRP A 779 -10.69 27.67 7.53
CA TRP A 779 -11.25 26.37 7.86
C TRP A 779 -11.67 25.65 6.58
N ASP A 780 -10.99 24.53 6.31
CA ASP A 780 -11.26 23.68 5.18
C ASP A 780 -11.77 22.31 5.67
N THR A 781 -12.74 21.75 4.97
CA THR A 781 -13.28 20.40 5.24
C THR A 781 -13.19 19.55 3.99
N GLN A 782 -12.68 18.33 4.14
CA GLN A 782 -12.69 17.30 3.11
C GLN A 782 -13.38 16.06 3.67
N PHE A 783 -14.41 15.59 2.99
CA PHE A 783 -15.16 14.38 3.35
C PHE A 783 -15.29 13.46 2.15
N ASN A 784 -15.12 12.16 2.37
CA ASN A 784 -15.43 11.17 1.37
C ASN A 784 -16.09 9.94 2.02
N ILE A 785 -16.99 9.31 1.26
CA ILE A 785 -17.62 8.06 1.63
C ILE A 785 -17.82 7.19 0.38
N SER A 786 -17.63 5.88 0.53
CA SER A 786 -17.78 4.91 -0.54
C SER A 786 -18.54 3.69 -0.05
N THR A 787 -19.49 3.22 -0.85
CA THR A 787 -20.20 1.96 -0.62
C THR A 787 -19.77 0.94 -1.66
N ILE A 788 -19.64 -0.32 -1.26
CA ILE A 788 -19.29 -1.41 -2.19
C ILE A 788 -20.13 -2.64 -1.88
N LYS A 789 -20.81 -3.17 -2.90
CA LYS A 789 -21.51 -4.45 -2.84
C LYS A 789 -20.88 -5.42 -3.82
N ASN A 790 -20.23 -6.45 -3.28
CA ASN A 790 -19.63 -7.55 -4.02
C ASN A 790 -20.56 -8.74 -4.04
N LYS A 791 -20.60 -9.48 -5.17
CA LYS A 791 -21.40 -10.70 -5.27
C LYS A 791 -20.86 -11.60 -6.38
N LEU A 792 -20.67 -12.88 -6.10
CA LEU A 792 -20.44 -13.90 -7.09
C LEU A 792 -21.71 -14.10 -7.94
N THR A 793 -21.58 -14.06 -9.26
CA THR A 793 -22.72 -14.17 -10.18
C THR A 793 -22.81 -15.52 -10.86
N SER A 794 -21.68 -16.23 -10.96
CA SER A 794 -21.63 -17.62 -11.42
C SER A 794 -20.40 -18.35 -10.85
N LEU A 795 -20.48 -19.65 -10.71
CA LEU A 795 -19.40 -20.58 -10.38
C LEU A 795 -19.53 -21.82 -11.24
N ILE A 796 -18.43 -22.59 -11.37
CA ILE A 796 -18.48 -23.90 -11.99
C ILE A 796 -19.45 -24.81 -11.23
N ASP A 797 -20.30 -25.51 -11.95
CA ASP A 797 -21.33 -26.41 -11.40
C ASP A 797 -22.36 -25.73 -10.46
N GLU A 798 -22.34 -24.39 -10.33
CA GLU A 798 -23.21 -23.56 -9.47
C GLU A 798 -23.26 -23.99 -7.99
N LYS A 799 -22.34 -24.87 -7.57
CA LYS A 799 -22.27 -25.40 -6.21
C LYS A 799 -21.40 -24.52 -5.32
N PRO A 800 -21.75 -24.40 -4.03
CA PRO A 800 -20.87 -23.75 -3.06
C PRO A 800 -19.52 -24.47 -2.95
N ILE A 801 -18.42 -23.71 -2.88
CA ILE A 801 -17.07 -24.23 -2.71
C ILE A 801 -16.56 -23.77 -1.34
N PRO A 802 -16.57 -24.65 -0.30
CA PRO A 802 -15.99 -24.31 0.99
C PRO A 802 -14.46 -24.17 0.92
N VAL A 803 -13.92 -23.11 1.54
CA VAL A 803 -12.49 -22.81 1.62
C VAL A 803 -12.16 -22.48 3.08
N GLY A 804 -11.78 -23.47 3.88
CA GLY A 804 -11.55 -23.27 5.31
C GLY A 804 -12.82 -22.81 6.04
N ASN A 805 -12.77 -21.64 6.65
CA ASN A 805 -13.91 -21.00 7.33
C ASN A 805 -14.69 -20.02 6.42
N HIS A 806 -14.49 -20.10 5.12
CA HIS A 806 -15.14 -19.27 4.11
C HIS A 806 -15.86 -20.13 3.08
N VAL A 807 -16.70 -19.50 2.26
CA VAL A 807 -17.36 -20.18 1.14
C VAL A 807 -17.40 -19.26 -0.08
N LEU A 808 -17.17 -19.83 -1.24
CA LEU A 808 -17.52 -19.24 -2.53
C LEU A 808 -18.90 -19.73 -2.91
N GLN A 809 -19.90 -18.85 -2.95
CA GLN A 809 -21.28 -19.19 -3.26
C GLN A 809 -21.92 -18.12 -4.15
N VAL A 810 -22.64 -18.57 -5.19
CA VAL A 810 -23.38 -17.67 -6.08
C VAL A 810 -24.39 -16.85 -5.25
N GLY A 811 -24.43 -15.55 -5.51
CA GLY A 811 -25.29 -14.60 -4.80
C GLY A 811 -24.66 -13.96 -3.56
N GLN A 812 -23.54 -14.48 -3.07
CA GLN A 812 -22.84 -14.01 -1.87
C GLN A 812 -21.56 -13.23 -2.19
N PRO A 813 -21.08 -12.37 -1.28
CA PRO A 813 -19.77 -11.74 -1.39
C PRO A 813 -18.64 -12.78 -1.36
N ILE A 814 -17.53 -12.46 -2.02
CA ILE A 814 -16.32 -13.25 -1.89
C ILE A 814 -15.80 -13.19 -0.44
N GLY A 815 -15.30 -14.32 0.06
CA GLY A 815 -14.77 -14.41 1.42
C GLY A 815 -15.82 -14.45 2.52
N SER A 816 -17.12 -14.70 2.18
CA SER A 816 -18.17 -14.87 3.18
C SER A 816 -17.78 -15.92 4.21
N PHE A 817 -17.91 -15.59 5.50
CA PHE A 817 -17.64 -16.50 6.60
C PHE A 817 -18.66 -17.62 6.64
N TYR A 818 -18.18 -18.87 6.62
CA TYR A 818 -18.98 -20.09 6.58
C TYR A 818 -18.62 -20.98 7.77
N MET A 819 -19.37 -20.86 8.83
CA MET A 819 -19.10 -21.53 10.11
C MET A 819 -20.38 -21.78 10.88
N TYR A 820 -20.23 -22.38 12.07
CA TYR A 820 -21.37 -22.59 12.95
C TYR A 820 -21.87 -21.27 13.52
N LYS A 821 -23.17 -21.10 13.55
CA LYS A 821 -23.80 -19.98 14.23
C LYS A 821 -24.04 -20.34 15.70
N MET A 822 -23.56 -19.53 16.61
CA MET A 822 -23.87 -19.64 18.02
C MET A 822 -25.29 -19.09 18.27
N ASP A 823 -26.12 -19.87 18.91
CA ASP A 823 -27.51 -19.55 19.26
C ASP A 823 -27.69 -19.40 20.79
N GLY A 824 -26.60 -19.13 21.49
CA GLY A 824 -26.56 -18.96 22.95
C GLY A 824 -25.80 -20.08 23.67
N ILE A 825 -26.15 -20.29 24.94
CA ILE A 825 -25.58 -21.28 25.83
C ILE A 825 -26.71 -22.18 26.34
N TYR A 826 -26.50 -23.50 26.33
CA TYR A 826 -27.44 -24.43 26.97
C TYR A 826 -27.59 -24.11 28.47
N GLN A 827 -28.81 -23.76 28.88
CA GLN A 827 -29.06 -23.36 30.28
C GLN A 827 -29.37 -24.59 31.18
N ASP A 828 -29.90 -25.65 30.58
CA ASP A 828 -30.20 -26.92 31.27
C ASP A 828 -29.75 -28.11 30.39
N ASN A 829 -29.41 -29.24 31.05
CA ASN A 829 -29.06 -30.48 30.36
C ASN A 829 -30.23 -31.05 29.54
N GLN A 830 -31.47 -30.72 29.87
CA GLN A 830 -32.66 -31.13 29.11
C GLN A 830 -32.78 -30.43 27.77
N GLU A 831 -32.16 -29.28 27.61
CA GLU A 831 -32.09 -28.55 26.33
C GLU A 831 -31.09 -29.18 25.35
N VAL A 832 -30.13 -30.01 25.86
CA VAL A 832 -29.09 -30.61 25.03
C VAL A 832 -29.63 -31.77 24.26
N PRO A 833 -29.57 -31.81 22.92
CA PRO A 833 -29.97 -32.95 22.12
C PRO A 833 -29.24 -34.22 22.54
N GLU A 834 -29.96 -35.38 22.48
CA GLU A 834 -29.46 -36.67 22.98
C GLU A 834 -28.11 -37.07 22.35
N LYS A 835 -27.95 -36.85 21.05
CA LYS A 835 -26.70 -37.12 20.32
C LYS A 835 -25.54 -36.30 20.84
N LEU A 836 -25.77 -35.01 21.09
CA LEU A 836 -24.74 -34.09 21.62
C LEU A 836 -24.47 -34.39 23.09
N TYR A 837 -25.49 -34.71 23.87
CA TYR A 837 -25.32 -35.13 25.25
C TYR A 837 -24.45 -36.40 25.37
N ALA A 838 -24.65 -37.37 24.48
CA ALA A 838 -23.82 -38.58 24.38
C ALA A 838 -22.35 -38.25 24.00
N LYS A 839 -22.12 -37.17 23.26
CA LYS A 839 -20.78 -36.65 22.93
C LYS A 839 -20.17 -35.78 24.03
N GLY A 840 -20.84 -35.65 25.18
CA GLY A 840 -20.32 -34.92 26.32
C GLY A 840 -20.70 -33.43 26.41
N VAL A 841 -21.59 -32.94 25.56
CA VAL A 841 -22.13 -31.58 25.68
C VAL A 841 -23.09 -31.48 26.86
N ARG A 842 -23.05 -30.40 27.61
CA ARG A 842 -23.86 -30.20 28.83
C ARG A 842 -24.33 -28.74 28.91
N ALA A 843 -25.18 -28.48 29.91
CA ALA A 843 -25.51 -27.10 30.30
C ALA A 843 -24.24 -26.29 30.55
N GLY A 844 -24.24 -25.05 30.02
CA GLY A 844 -23.09 -24.15 30.02
C GLY A 844 -22.22 -24.25 28.78
N ASP A 845 -22.40 -25.24 27.92
CA ASP A 845 -21.68 -25.32 26.63
C ASP A 845 -22.41 -24.46 25.54
N ILE A 846 -21.67 -24.08 24.51
CA ILE A 846 -22.22 -23.30 23.40
C ILE A 846 -23.30 -24.11 22.69
N LYS A 847 -24.47 -23.50 22.52
CA LYS A 847 -25.56 -23.99 21.67
C LYS A 847 -25.32 -23.49 20.27
N TYR A 848 -25.01 -24.38 19.36
CA TYR A 848 -24.95 -24.07 17.93
C TYR A 848 -26.28 -24.31 17.26
N ALA A 849 -26.61 -23.52 16.23
CA ALA A 849 -27.80 -23.73 15.43
C ALA A 849 -27.69 -25.08 14.70
N ASP A 850 -28.69 -25.95 14.94
CA ASP A 850 -28.89 -27.23 14.25
C ASP A 850 -29.79 -26.95 13.03
N LYS A 851 -29.17 -26.84 11.85
CA LYS A 851 -29.87 -26.38 10.63
C LYS A 851 -30.69 -27.45 9.97
N ASP A 852 -30.24 -28.70 10.04
CA ASP A 852 -30.97 -29.84 9.46
C ASP A 852 -31.86 -30.56 10.48
N ASN A 853 -31.85 -30.11 11.75
CA ASN A 853 -32.65 -30.61 12.86
C ASN A 853 -32.38 -32.10 13.13
N ASP A 854 -31.18 -32.57 12.94
CA ASP A 854 -30.80 -33.97 13.18
C ASP A 854 -30.35 -34.25 14.63
N GLY A 855 -30.23 -33.21 15.45
CA GLY A 855 -29.82 -33.26 16.85
C GLY A 855 -28.34 -33.49 17.02
N ASP A 856 -27.51 -33.30 16.02
CA ASP A 856 -26.06 -33.41 16.03
C ASP A 856 -25.40 -32.11 15.56
N LEU A 857 -24.09 -32.00 15.67
CA LEU A 857 -23.32 -30.92 15.10
C LEU A 857 -22.45 -31.49 13.97
N THR A 858 -22.79 -31.15 12.75
CA THR A 858 -22.13 -31.63 11.52
C THR A 858 -21.76 -30.49 10.59
N PRO A 859 -20.93 -30.68 9.56
CA PRO A 859 -20.68 -29.64 8.57
C PRO A 859 -21.95 -29.13 7.83
N ALA A 860 -23.08 -29.85 7.88
CA ALA A 860 -24.35 -29.42 7.29
C ALA A 860 -24.96 -28.22 8.05
N ASP A 861 -24.62 -28.05 9.33
CA ASP A 861 -25.10 -26.94 10.16
C ASP A 861 -24.37 -25.63 9.95
N LYS A 862 -23.28 -25.66 9.16
CA LYS A 862 -22.59 -24.42 8.82
C LYS A 862 -23.44 -23.55 7.91
N GLU A 863 -23.39 -22.25 8.16
CA GLU A 863 -24.07 -21.26 7.34
C GLU A 863 -23.19 -20.03 7.12
N ILE A 864 -23.63 -19.14 6.22
CA ILE A 864 -22.96 -17.85 6.02
C ILE A 864 -23.39 -16.94 7.18
N VAL A 865 -22.42 -16.58 8.00
CA VAL A 865 -22.64 -15.83 9.25
C VAL A 865 -22.08 -14.41 9.23
N GLY A 866 -21.31 -14.04 8.20
CA GLY A 866 -20.71 -12.72 8.10
C GLY A 866 -19.93 -12.52 6.80
N LYS A 867 -19.37 -11.32 6.65
CA LYS A 867 -18.63 -10.89 5.45
C LYS A 867 -17.42 -10.03 5.84
N PRO A 868 -16.27 -10.16 5.15
CA PRO A 868 -15.08 -9.36 5.45
C PRO A 868 -15.08 -7.95 4.81
N LEU A 869 -16.00 -7.70 3.86
CA LEU A 869 -16.06 -6.44 3.12
C LEU A 869 -17.03 -5.46 3.82
N PRO A 870 -16.60 -4.18 4.03
CA PRO A 870 -17.45 -3.18 4.65
C PRO A 870 -18.61 -2.77 3.75
N ASP A 871 -19.71 -2.33 4.36
CA ASP A 871 -20.84 -1.70 3.66
C ASP A 871 -20.46 -0.30 3.17
N PHE A 872 -19.76 0.45 4.00
CA PHE A 872 -19.21 1.74 3.63
C PHE A 872 -17.95 2.08 4.41
N PHE A 873 -17.08 2.89 3.79
CA PHE A 873 -15.84 3.39 4.38
C PHE A 873 -15.53 4.78 3.83
N GLY A 874 -14.65 5.50 4.53
CA GLY A 874 -14.27 6.84 4.12
C GLY A 874 -13.41 7.58 5.11
N GLY A 875 -13.41 8.92 4.99
CA GLY A 875 -12.67 9.78 5.89
C GLY A 875 -13.21 11.21 5.93
N LEU A 876 -12.92 11.88 7.02
CA LEU A 876 -13.24 13.28 7.28
C LEU A 876 -11.98 14.00 7.76
N THR A 877 -11.59 15.03 7.03
CA THR A 877 -10.48 15.91 7.40
C THR A 877 -11.00 17.33 7.61
N ASN A 878 -10.71 17.91 8.75
CA ASN A 878 -10.88 19.34 9.01
C ASN A 878 -9.51 19.98 9.23
N ARG A 879 -9.24 21.07 8.53
CA ARG A 879 -8.01 21.84 8.66
C ARG A 879 -8.37 23.25 9.11
N PHE A 880 -7.75 23.66 10.19
CA PHE A 880 -7.91 24.99 10.75
C PHE A 880 -6.55 25.70 10.74
N ARG A 881 -6.50 26.93 10.30
CA ARG A 881 -5.32 27.77 10.39
C ARG A 881 -5.69 29.08 11.06
N TYR A 882 -4.93 29.46 12.06
CA TYR A 882 -5.06 30.75 12.74
C TYR A 882 -3.69 31.41 12.88
N GLY A 883 -3.44 32.44 12.09
CA GLY A 883 -2.11 33.08 12.03
C GLY A 883 -1.02 32.07 11.67
N ASN A 884 -0.12 31.80 12.63
CA ASN A 884 1.00 30.84 12.47
C ASN A 884 0.70 29.44 12.99
N PHE A 885 -0.51 29.19 13.51
CA PHE A 885 -0.94 27.90 14.02
C PHE A 885 -1.80 27.18 12.99
N ASP A 886 -1.57 25.89 12.83
CA ASP A 886 -2.44 25.01 12.07
C ASP A 886 -2.84 23.80 12.91
N LEU A 887 -4.09 23.35 12.73
CA LEU A 887 -4.65 22.17 13.35
C LEU A 887 -5.33 21.34 12.27
N THR A 888 -4.93 20.09 12.13
CA THR A 888 -5.61 19.12 11.27
C THR A 888 -6.22 18.02 12.12
N ILE A 889 -7.52 17.82 11.96
CA ILE A 889 -8.25 16.70 12.57
C ILE A 889 -8.65 15.76 11.42
N PHE A 890 -8.12 14.56 11.47
CA PHE A 890 -8.34 13.53 10.45
C PHE A 890 -8.95 12.29 11.10
N ASN A 891 -10.11 11.87 10.58
CA ASN A 891 -10.81 10.67 11.01
C ASN A 891 -11.01 9.74 9.83
N THR A 892 -10.89 8.43 10.05
CA THR A 892 -11.22 7.38 9.10
C THR A 892 -12.26 6.46 9.70
N PHE A 893 -13.10 5.88 8.85
CA PHE A 893 -14.12 4.93 9.28
C PHE A 893 -14.28 3.80 8.27
N SER A 894 -14.64 2.63 8.79
CA SER A 894 -15.06 1.45 8.04
C SER A 894 -16.16 0.76 8.82
N VAL A 895 -17.30 0.45 8.18
CA VAL A 895 -18.49 -0.06 8.87
C VAL A 895 -19.11 -1.22 8.11
N GLY A 896 -19.52 -2.25 8.88
CA GLY A 896 -20.29 -3.40 8.38
C GLY A 896 -19.46 -4.55 7.86
N ASN A 897 -18.18 -4.62 8.20
CA ASN A 897 -17.34 -5.79 7.99
C ASN A 897 -17.20 -6.59 9.29
N ASP A 898 -17.05 -7.90 9.16
CA ASP A 898 -16.77 -8.80 10.27
C ASP A 898 -15.30 -9.22 10.28
N VAL A 899 -14.77 -9.51 11.47
CA VAL A 899 -13.40 -9.99 11.70
C VAL A 899 -13.45 -11.28 12.53
N TYR A 900 -12.84 -12.34 12.00
CA TYR A 900 -12.72 -13.61 12.71
C TYR A 900 -11.41 -13.67 13.51
N ALA A 901 -11.53 -13.69 14.83
CA ALA A 901 -10.41 -13.62 15.79
C ALA A 901 -9.76 -15.00 15.98
N THR A 902 -9.12 -15.55 14.96
CA THR A 902 -8.51 -16.90 14.99
C THR A 902 -7.48 -17.06 16.12
N GLY A 903 -6.66 -16.03 16.37
CA GLY A 903 -5.64 -16.05 17.43
C GLY A 903 -6.20 -16.09 18.85
N MET A 904 -7.45 -15.67 19.04
CA MET A 904 -8.10 -15.60 20.34
C MET A 904 -8.76 -16.93 20.75
N GLY A 905 -8.92 -17.89 19.83
CA GLY A 905 -9.67 -19.13 20.09
C GLY A 905 -9.16 -19.95 21.26
N GLY A 906 -7.85 -19.90 21.56
CA GLY A 906 -7.28 -20.61 22.71
C GLY A 906 -7.48 -19.88 24.04
N ILE A 907 -7.53 -18.56 24.04
CA ILE A 907 -7.62 -17.67 25.21
C ILE A 907 -9.08 -17.48 25.62
N ASP A 908 -9.99 -17.43 24.63
CA ASP A 908 -11.42 -17.26 24.85
C ASP A 908 -12.18 -18.58 25.06
N ALA A 909 -11.49 -19.72 24.96
CA ALA A 909 -12.06 -21.04 25.18
C ALA A 909 -12.21 -21.44 26.66
N VAL A 910 -12.48 -20.51 27.52
CA VAL A 910 -12.77 -20.59 28.96
C VAL A 910 -12.24 -21.85 29.65
N GLY A 911 -10.94 -21.87 29.99
CA GLY A 911 -10.31 -23.00 30.71
C GLY A 911 -10.05 -24.28 29.86
N HIS A 912 -10.30 -24.27 28.56
CA HIS A 912 -10.01 -25.42 27.67
C HIS A 912 -8.52 -25.77 27.69
N ASN A 913 -7.68 -24.78 27.47
CA ASN A 913 -6.23 -24.88 27.57
C ASN A 913 -5.74 -24.31 28.91
N ASN A 914 -4.50 -24.59 29.23
CA ASN A 914 -3.80 -23.95 30.35
C ASN A 914 -3.11 -22.66 29.92
N TYR A 915 -3.76 -21.90 29.01
CA TYR A 915 -3.30 -20.59 28.50
C TYR A 915 -3.83 -19.45 29.36
N GLY A 916 -3.16 -18.32 29.33
CA GLY A 916 -3.71 -17.07 29.81
C GLY A 916 -5.14 -16.85 29.31
N MET A 917 -5.94 -16.13 30.08
CA MET A 917 -7.35 -15.86 29.73
C MET A 917 -7.60 -14.36 29.77
N ARG A 918 -8.44 -13.88 28.88
CA ARG A 918 -8.94 -12.51 28.98
C ARG A 918 -9.77 -12.35 30.25
N LYS A 919 -9.55 -11.26 30.98
CA LYS A 919 -10.22 -10.95 32.22
C LYS A 919 -11.74 -10.87 32.08
N ASP A 920 -12.22 -10.19 31.04
CA ASP A 920 -13.65 -10.03 30.76
C ASP A 920 -14.35 -11.37 30.48
N ILE A 921 -13.71 -12.26 29.70
CA ILE A 921 -14.21 -13.59 29.36
C ILE A 921 -14.21 -14.48 30.61
N ALA A 922 -13.12 -14.51 31.36
CA ALA A 922 -12.99 -15.31 32.57
C ALA A 922 -14.01 -14.89 33.64
N ALA A 923 -14.19 -13.59 33.85
CA ALA A 923 -15.09 -13.05 34.89
C ALA A 923 -16.58 -13.26 34.54
N ASN A 924 -16.93 -13.17 33.24
CA ASN A 924 -18.33 -13.22 32.83
C ASN A 924 -18.78 -14.57 32.23
N ARG A 925 -17.99 -15.66 32.49
CA ARG A 925 -18.36 -17.00 32.01
C ARG A 925 -19.67 -17.51 32.63
N TRP A 926 -20.31 -18.43 31.94
CA TRP A 926 -21.48 -19.14 32.52
C TRP A 926 -21.07 -19.94 33.76
N THR A 927 -21.74 -19.73 34.88
CA THR A 927 -21.53 -20.40 36.18
C THR A 927 -22.79 -21.10 36.69
N GLY A 928 -23.87 -21.08 35.95
CA GLY A 928 -25.16 -21.70 36.28
C GLY A 928 -26.29 -21.13 35.42
N PRO A 929 -27.48 -21.74 35.44
CA PRO A 929 -28.62 -21.28 34.65
C PRO A 929 -28.92 -19.79 34.84
N GLY A 930 -29.06 -19.06 33.74
CA GLY A 930 -29.38 -17.63 33.74
C GLY A 930 -28.19 -16.67 34.03
N THR A 931 -27.00 -17.18 34.30
CA THR A 931 -25.84 -16.30 34.57
C THR A 931 -25.20 -15.67 33.35
N ASN A 932 -25.15 -16.39 32.25
CA ASN A 932 -24.66 -15.90 30.95
C ASN A 932 -25.26 -16.68 29.79
N ASN A 933 -25.45 -16.04 28.64
CA ASN A 933 -25.92 -16.66 27.40
C ASN A 933 -24.99 -16.41 26.20
N SER A 934 -23.80 -15.84 26.44
CA SER A 934 -22.85 -15.47 25.38
C SER A 934 -21.44 -16.00 25.60
N ILE A 935 -21.08 -16.34 26.84
CA ILE A 935 -19.76 -16.87 27.21
C ILE A 935 -19.96 -18.24 27.87
N PRO A 936 -19.33 -19.31 27.35
CA PRO A 936 -19.56 -20.69 27.87
C PRO A 936 -19.00 -20.90 29.26
N ARG A 937 -19.34 -22.04 29.87
CA ARG A 937 -18.77 -22.50 31.14
C ARG A 937 -17.28 -22.81 31.02
N ALA A 938 -16.58 -22.78 32.12
CA ALA A 938 -15.22 -23.27 32.20
C ALA A 938 -15.18 -24.79 32.01
N MET A 939 -14.57 -25.25 30.90
CA MET A 939 -14.53 -26.69 30.57
C MET A 939 -13.37 -27.06 29.66
N ILE A 940 -12.76 -28.19 29.90
CA ILE A 940 -11.80 -28.83 28.98
C ILE A 940 -12.62 -29.57 27.92
N SER A 941 -13.05 -28.88 26.84
CA SER A 941 -13.92 -29.44 25.81
C SER A 941 -13.55 -28.91 24.46
N THR A 942 -13.65 -29.76 23.43
CA THR A 942 -13.49 -29.34 22.02
C THR A 942 -14.78 -28.78 21.41
N HIS A 943 -15.92 -28.96 22.07
CA HIS A 943 -17.21 -28.45 21.58
C HIS A 943 -17.22 -26.93 21.53
N ASN A 944 -16.79 -26.23 22.57
CA ASN A 944 -16.77 -24.78 22.67
C ASN A 944 -15.67 -24.08 21.82
N THR A 945 -14.80 -24.86 21.16
CA THR A 945 -13.69 -24.34 20.33
C THR A 945 -13.96 -24.43 18.84
N GLN A 946 -15.19 -24.74 18.44
CA GLN A 946 -15.56 -24.81 17.03
C GLN A 946 -15.47 -23.43 16.37
N ALA A 947 -15.07 -23.39 15.08
CA ALA A 947 -15.11 -22.19 14.29
C ALA A 947 -16.56 -21.70 14.14
N SER A 948 -16.88 -20.60 14.80
CA SER A 948 -18.24 -20.13 14.95
C SER A 948 -18.33 -18.61 15.14
N THR A 949 -19.55 -18.11 15.20
CA THR A 949 -19.81 -16.70 15.49
C THR A 949 -19.36 -16.27 16.89
N TYR A 950 -18.99 -17.16 17.77
CA TYR A 950 -18.37 -16.84 19.07
C TYR A 950 -17.09 -16.03 18.95
N LEU A 951 -16.30 -16.29 17.90
CA LEU A 951 -15.04 -15.61 17.60
C LEU A 951 -15.16 -14.64 16.40
N LEU A 952 -16.38 -14.41 15.92
CA LEU A 952 -16.65 -13.47 14.83
C LEU A 952 -17.12 -12.15 15.44
N HIS A 953 -16.35 -11.09 15.24
CA HIS A 953 -16.58 -9.78 15.83
C HIS A 953 -16.92 -8.75 14.76
N ASP A 954 -17.70 -7.74 15.14
CA ASP A 954 -17.88 -6.54 14.32
C ASP A 954 -16.54 -5.82 14.15
N GLY A 955 -16.09 -5.68 12.90
CA GLY A 955 -14.85 -5.03 12.52
C GLY A 955 -15.02 -3.54 12.24
N SER A 956 -16.17 -2.95 12.53
CA SER A 956 -16.43 -1.53 12.31
C SER A 956 -15.58 -0.66 13.23
N TYR A 957 -15.09 0.47 12.68
CA TYR A 957 -14.31 1.45 13.43
C TYR A 957 -14.51 2.88 12.90
N PHE A 958 -14.23 3.84 13.78
CA PHE A 958 -14.20 5.26 13.49
C PHE A 958 -12.86 5.86 13.94
#